data_054ff685fa3e98e146110a05ab1359f7
#
_entry.id   054ff685fa3e98e146110a05ab1359f7
#
_cell.length_a   1.000
_cell.length_b   1.000
_cell.length_c   1.000
_cell.angle_alpha   90.00
_cell.angle_beta   90.00
_cell.angle_gamma   90.00
#
_symmetry.space_group_name_H-M   'P 1'
#
loop_
_entity.id
_entity.type
_entity.pdbx_description
1 polymer ?
#
loop_
_entity_poly.entity_id
_entity_poly.type
_entity_poly.pdbx_seq_one_letter_code
_entity_poly.pdbx_strand_id
1 'polypeptide(L)'
;MRKTKKITSLLLCLLMLFSLSSCFQPTDKPGMTTYSETTASSASETTKPAPASSAYTDVVIMSTTDMHGKCWDTDILTDNEQPHSMLKVSSAVSEVRKEFGRNNVILIDNGDIFQGAPESQTQLFQYISGESDEIPSMALCLKEIGYDAFSLGNHEFNYDWDAMNKIYKWLDSNGVPVISGNICYDGSDKTHNAGDCVFEPYTVKEITVNGNAHKVGILGLENCDVTRWDIPDHYPGMMFVQPDNKDYSMAKEAGRYIEKMKQDGCEFIIVTYHGELGSDDNALTFGNNTESQGKRIVSGNDDISMLITGHDHLTDYSNSFIKDKSGKDVLVVNGGGQELTKSVFRFKEDENGKLVWEIVSSENLVLDDYKNDEELKKKIAPYAEIAEKKINEPVGKTSGNWDGNDNFYTESTDTINLVCASVKEIISKQVKEKYTRPSDARADLDHLDIDLVMTNVTVSDNYTVKAGDISYKDIYRIYKFANSVYVIPMTGKEIKDIMEENASEKLSASVQNGEAVFTPVGDSYTHLIFGGLSFEYDLAKRDSSKVSIGSFSNGRTFKDDGVYLVAVNNYILGNENCGLRKFSADDAIWIQSDDGNGEFIQDTIAEYITSKTRINGSVTPRLFNWSWKITYSASTSGIEPDSKDVLAVYEKDPQDEKKYILYHEASGTTITTNASGVNLAGTQIPAVGDYLTGDLPAGALEFTLFYDESFNFTLRDQYGNFLVSSPTGGLALTNKPVEDRYQFWHMEKVDGGYRIYNVGGTGSVDHSLMCSNGSFTTGTYNNTNAFVFTFYEVG
;
A
#
# COMPACT_ATOMS: atom_id res chain seq x y z
N MET A 1 -34.58 -26.51 41.95
CA MET A 1 -34.49 -26.57 40.46
C MET A 1 -33.97 -25.27 39.94
N ARG A 2 -32.69 -25.07 39.97
CA ARG A 2 -31.91 -23.93 39.32
C ARG A 2 -30.43 -24.24 39.49
N LYS A 3 -29.90 -25.19 38.66
CA LYS A 3 -28.45 -25.46 38.58
C LYS A 3 -28.05 -26.30 37.33
N THR A 4 -28.75 -26.13 36.19
CA THR A 4 -28.42 -26.91 35.00
C THR A 4 -28.59 -26.09 33.71
N LYS A 5 -28.08 -24.84 33.67
CA LYS A 5 -28.03 -24.03 32.43
C LYS A 5 -26.70 -23.27 32.25
N LYS A 6 -25.61 -23.70 32.88
CA LYS A 6 -24.28 -23.04 32.71
C LYS A 6 -23.20 -23.94 32.12
N ILE A 7 -23.52 -25.13 31.65
CA ILE A 7 -22.54 -26.08 31.08
C ILE A 7 -22.68 -26.23 29.56
N THR A 8 -23.74 -25.74 28.96
CA THR A 8 -23.98 -25.89 27.53
C THR A 8 -23.41 -24.69 26.67
N SER A 9 -23.05 -23.60 27.32
CA SER A 9 -22.47 -22.44 26.57
C SER A 9 -20.94 -22.49 26.47
N LEU A 10 -20.26 -23.32 27.25
CA LEU A 10 -18.81 -23.43 27.20
C LEU A 10 -18.32 -24.50 26.20
N LEU A 11 -19.21 -25.35 25.71
CA LEU A 11 -18.86 -26.37 24.70
C LEU A 11 -19.16 -25.91 23.25
N LEU A 12 -19.90 -24.80 23.06
CA LEU A 12 -20.13 -24.23 21.72
C LEU A 12 -19.05 -23.22 21.31
N CYS A 13 -18.37 -22.60 22.27
CA CYS A 13 -17.24 -21.72 21.95
C CYS A 13 -15.93 -22.47 21.63
N LEU A 14 -15.80 -23.76 22.00
CA LEU A 14 -14.61 -24.55 21.64
C LEU A 14 -14.73 -25.26 20.27
N LEU A 15 -15.90 -25.22 19.62
CA LEU A 15 -16.13 -25.81 18.30
C LEU A 15 -16.14 -24.78 17.16
N MET A 16 -16.06 -23.49 17.46
CA MET A 16 -15.91 -22.42 16.44
C MET A 16 -14.47 -21.95 16.23
N LEU A 17 -13.51 -22.44 17.02
CA LEU A 17 -12.08 -22.16 16.85
C LEU A 17 -11.33 -23.18 15.98
N PHE A 18 -12.04 -24.14 15.36
CA PHE A 18 -11.44 -25.14 14.46
C PHE A 18 -12.00 -25.16 13.04
N SER A 19 -12.72 -24.11 12.61
CA SER A 19 -13.32 -24.07 11.26
C SER A 19 -12.88 -22.87 10.38
N LEU A 20 -11.77 -22.19 10.71
CA LEU A 20 -11.20 -21.13 9.87
C LEU A 20 -9.79 -21.45 9.34
N SER A 21 -9.43 -22.73 9.22
CA SER A 21 -8.23 -23.15 8.51
C SER A 21 -8.53 -24.18 7.44
N SER A 22 -9.24 -23.78 6.40
CA SER A 22 -9.23 -24.50 5.12
C SER A 22 -9.92 -23.66 4.05
N CYS A 23 -9.20 -22.76 3.42
CA CYS A 23 -9.43 -22.30 2.04
C CYS A 23 -8.26 -21.41 1.57
N PHE A 24 -7.03 -21.90 1.65
CA PHE A 24 -5.99 -21.51 0.71
C PHE A 24 -5.31 -22.78 0.23
N GLN A 25 -5.59 -23.15 -1.01
CA GLN A 25 -4.74 -24.10 -1.74
C GLN A 25 -3.56 -23.31 -2.28
N PRO A 26 -2.32 -23.66 -1.94
CA PRO A 26 -1.16 -23.02 -2.56
C PRO A 26 -1.05 -23.48 -4.01
N THR A 27 -0.98 -22.51 -4.92
CA THR A 27 -0.49 -22.77 -6.28
C THR A 27 0.96 -23.23 -6.20
N ASP A 28 1.34 -24.15 -7.04
CA ASP A 28 2.61 -24.86 -7.09
C ASP A 28 3.83 -23.93 -6.89
N LYS A 29 4.57 -24.18 -5.80
CA LYS A 29 5.89 -23.58 -5.56
C LYS A 29 6.93 -24.22 -6.47
N PRO A 30 7.83 -23.44 -7.09
CA PRO A 30 9.05 -24.00 -7.69
C PRO A 30 9.93 -24.57 -6.59
N GLY A 31 10.51 -25.75 -6.85
CA GLY A 31 11.16 -26.65 -5.91
C GLY A 31 12.15 -25.99 -4.94
N MET A 32 11.77 -25.97 -3.69
CA MET A 32 12.67 -25.73 -2.55
C MET A 32 13.35 -27.05 -2.16
N THR A 33 14.67 -27.07 -2.18
CA THR A 33 15.47 -28.14 -1.62
C THR A 33 15.57 -27.96 -0.11
N THR A 34 14.81 -28.75 0.65
CA THR A 34 14.95 -28.80 2.11
C THR A 34 16.16 -29.65 2.48
N TYR A 35 17.05 -29.10 3.29
CA TYR A 35 18.09 -29.89 3.96
C TYR A 35 17.46 -30.70 5.09
N SER A 36 17.67 -32.03 5.08
CA SER A 36 17.16 -32.94 6.09
C SER A 36 18.00 -32.90 7.35
N GLU A 37 17.32 -32.77 8.49
CA GLU A 37 17.91 -32.98 9.83
C GLU A 37 18.49 -34.39 9.96
N THR A 38 19.76 -34.47 10.32
CA THR A 38 20.39 -35.70 10.80
C THR A 38 20.35 -35.71 12.32
N THR A 39 19.50 -36.57 12.89
CA THR A 39 19.43 -36.83 14.33
C THR A 39 20.76 -37.35 14.87
N ALA A 40 21.34 -36.59 15.78
CA ALA A 40 22.51 -37.05 16.54
C ALA A 40 22.10 -37.83 17.82
N SER A 41 22.63 -39.01 17.95
CA SER A 41 22.45 -39.93 19.06
C SER A 41 23.29 -39.46 20.26
N SER A 42 22.72 -39.61 21.45
CA SER A 42 23.33 -39.33 22.74
C SER A 42 24.62 -40.14 23.01
N ALA A 43 25.70 -39.48 23.37
CA ALA A 43 26.88 -40.10 23.99
C ALA A 43 27.47 -39.23 25.11
N SER A 44 27.74 -39.88 26.17
CA SER A 44 28.28 -39.62 27.50
C SER A 44 29.30 -38.46 27.66
N GLU A 45 29.17 -37.76 28.82
CA GLU A 45 30.15 -36.81 29.34
C GLU A 45 31.57 -37.41 29.46
N THR A 46 32.48 -36.77 28.80
CA THR A 46 33.93 -36.83 29.09
C THR A 46 34.52 -35.44 29.08
N THR A 47 35.28 -35.10 30.09
CA THR A 47 35.97 -33.85 30.32
C THR A 47 36.68 -33.30 29.09
N LYS A 48 36.30 -32.09 28.68
CA LYS A 48 36.78 -31.39 27.46
C LYS A 48 38.26 -30.91 27.66
N PRO A 49 39.22 -31.32 26.84
CA PRO A 49 40.50 -30.62 26.72
C PRO A 49 40.24 -29.18 26.20
N ALA A 50 41.13 -28.21 26.51
CA ALA A 50 41.08 -26.87 25.95
C ALA A 50 41.01 -26.92 24.43
N PRO A 51 40.22 -26.04 23.79
CA PRO A 51 39.99 -26.11 22.34
C PRO A 51 41.33 -25.87 21.62
N ALA A 52 41.69 -26.85 20.78
CA ALA A 52 42.62 -26.59 19.67
C ALA A 52 41.98 -25.48 18.82
N SER A 53 42.80 -24.50 18.36
CA SER A 53 42.35 -23.41 17.51
C SER A 53 41.46 -23.97 16.40
N SER A 54 40.18 -23.71 16.45
CA SER A 54 39.27 -24.14 15.38
C SER A 54 39.69 -23.43 14.09
N ALA A 55 39.84 -24.20 13.00
CA ALA A 55 40.21 -23.65 11.70
C ALA A 55 39.10 -22.76 11.07
N TYR A 56 38.11 -22.37 11.87
CA TYR A 56 37.02 -21.50 11.44
C TYR A 56 36.56 -20.55 12.57
N THR A 57 35.86 -19.48 12.20
CA THR A 57 35.18 -18.54 13.10
C THR A 57 33.72 -18.41 12.72
N ASP A 58 32.85 -18.63 13.68
CA ASP A 58 31.41 -18.39 13.49
C ASP A 58 31.12 -16.91 13.77
N VAL A 59 30.48 -16.21 12.82
CA VAL A 59 30.03 -14.81 12.92
C VAL A 59 28.53 -14.79 12.72
N VAL A 60 27.83 -14.04 13.57
CA VAL A 60 26.38 -13.91 13.54
C VAL A 60 26.00 -12.57 12.95
N ILE A 61 25.16 -12.58 11.93
CA ILE A 61 24.52 -11.38 11.40
C ILE A 61 23.08 -11.37 11.94
N MET A 62 22.72 -10.26 12.58
CA MET A 62 21.38 -10.04 13.12
C MET A 62 20.79 -8.77 12.53
N SER A 63 19.48 -8.74 12.31
CA SER A 63 18.81 -7.52 11.86
C SER A 63 17.42 -7.34 12.42
N THR A 64 17.07 -6.07 12.65
CA THR A 64 15.73 -5.56 12.87
C THR A 64 15.29 -4.75 11.64
N THR A 65 13.99 -4.60 11.44
CA THR A 65 13.34 -3.74 10.44
C THR A 65 11.95 -3.39 10.96
N ASP A 66 11.38 -2.27 10.55
CA ASP A 66 9.98 -1.91 10.79
C ASP A 66 9.56 -1.95 12.28
N MET A 67 10.45 -1.53 13.16
CA MET A 67 10.18 -1.53 14.61
C MET A 67 9.15 -0.48 15.04
N HIS A 68 8.93 0.56 14.22
CA HIS A 68 7.84 1.52 14.37
C HIS A 68 7.67 2.06 15.80
N GLY A 69 8.75 2.55 16.40
CA GLY A 69 8.70 3.22 17.69
C GLY A 69 8.49 2.33 18.92
N LYS A 70 8.41 1.01 18.77
CA LYS A 70 8.14 0.06 19.87
C LYS A 70 9.33 -0.04 20.82
N CYS A 71 9.60 1.02 21.58
CA CYS A 71 10.73 1.05 22.52
C CYS A 71 10.40 0.51 23.91
N TRP A 72 9.14 0.52 24.32
CA TRP A 72 8.68 0.21 25.68
C TRP A 72 8.06 -1.19 25.78
N ASP A 73 7.91 -1.72 27.02
CA ASP A 73 7.37 -3.05 27.27
C ASP A 73 5.84 -3.13 27.33
N THR A 74 5.19 -1.99 27.21
CA THR A 74 3.74 -1.87 27.27
C THR A 74 3.29 -1.00 26.11
N ASP A 75 2.36 -1.47 25.32
CA ASP A 75 1.61 -0.62 24.41
C ASP A 75 0.72 0.30 25.25
N ILE A 76 1.09 1.57 25.34
CA ILE A 76 0.41 2.53 26.21
C ILE A 76 -1.01 2.88 25.74
N LEU A 77 -1.39 2.51 24.50
CA LEU A 77 -2.76 2.70 23.99
C LEU A 77 -3.70 1.60 24.50
N THR A 78 -3.23 0.39 24.58
CA THR A 78 -4.05 -0.78 24.94
C THR A 78 -3.80 -1.28 26.35
N ASP A 79 -2.74 -0.82 27.01
CA ASP A 79 -2.24 -1.29 28.32
C ASP A 79 -1.81 -2.77 28.29
N ASN A 80 -1.62 -3.34 27.09
CA ASN A 80 -1.12 -4.71 26.95
C ASN A 80 0.41 -4.75 26.93
N GLU A 81 0.97 -5.91 27.24
CA GLU A 81 2.40 -6.14 27.03
C GLU A 81 2.76 -5.93 25.55
N GLN A 82 3.88 -5.23 25.30
CA GLN A 82 4.43 -5.06 23.96
C GLN A 82 5.36 -6.24 23.64
N PRO A 83 4.94 -7.20 22.83
CA PRO A 83 5.71 -8.42 22.59
C PRO A 83 6.98 -8.19 21.78
N HIS A 84 7.03 -7.12 20.97
CA HIS A 84 8.07 -6.85 19.99
C HIS A 84 8.80 -5.53 20.27
N SER A 85 9.36 -5.36 21.48
CA SER A 85 9.98 -4.10 21.88
C SER A 85 11.52 -4.11 21.75
N MET A 86 12.12 -2.92 21.63
CA MET A 86 13.58 -2.75 21.68
C MET A 86 14.21 -3.28 22.98
N LEU A 87 13.43 -3.38 24.08
CA LEU A 87 13.90 -3.99 25.33
C LEU A 87 14.15 -5.49 25.16
N LYS A 88 13.29 -6.18 24.43
CA LYS A 88 13.42 -7.61 24.13
C LYS A 88 14.51 -7.86 23.07
N VAL A 89 14.63 -6.98 22.06
CA VAL A 89 15.76 -6.98 21.11
C VAL A 89 17.09 -6.88 21.85
N SER A 90 17.21 -5.96 22.82
CA SER A 90 18.43 -5.78 23.62
C SER A 90 18.83 -7.07 24.34
N SER A 91 17.87 -7.73 24.99
CA SER A 91 18.11 -9.01 25.69
C SER A 91 18.54 -10.11 24.72
N ALA A 92 17.83 -10.29 23.59
CA ALA A 92 18.14 -11.30 22.59
C ALA A 92 19.55 -11.10 22.02
N VAL A 93 19.90 -9.87 21.64
CA VAL A 93 21.23 -9.52 21.14
C VAL A 93 22.31 -9.76 22.21
N SER A 94 22.03 -9.43 23.48
CA SER A 94 22.94 -9.64 24.59
C SER A 94 23.24 -11.13 24.79
N GLU A 95 22.24 -12.00 24.69
CA GLU A 95 22.41 -13.45 24.79
C GLU A 95 23.27 -13.99 23.64
N VAL A 96 23.02 -13.58 22.40
CA VAL A 96 23.83 -13.98 21.23
C VAL A 96 25.26 -13.47 21.36
N ARG A 97 25.48 -12.23 21.79
CA ARG A 97 26.81 -11.67 22.04
C ARG A 97 27.56 -12.40 23.16
N LYS A 98 26.86 -12.88 24.16
CA LYS A 98 27.46 -13.69 25.22
C LYS A 98 27.89 -15.06 24.71
N GLU A 99 27.17 -15.65 23.77
CA GLU A 99 27.47 -16.96 23.19
C GLU A 99 28.63 -16.87 22.18
N PHE A 100 28.58 -15.94 21.24
CA PHE A 100 29.52 -15.85 20.11
C PHE A 100 30.66 -14.86 20.33
N GLY A 101 30.53 -13.97 21.31
CA GLY A 101 31.45 -12.84 21.53
C GLY A 101 30.98 -11.58 20.76
N ARG A 102 31.12 -10.40 21.41
CA ARG A 102 30.65 -9.11 20.83
C ARG A 102 31.22 -8.84 19.42
N ASN A 103 32.46 -9.18 19.18
CA ASN A 103 33.17 -8.90 17.91
C ASN A 103 32.76 -9.86 16.79
N ASN A 104 32.07 -10.94 17.10
CA ASN A 104 31.56 -11.91 16.15
C ASN A 104 30.04 -11.75 15.92
N VAL A 105 29.44 -10.66 16.37
CA VAL A 105 28.03 -10.34 16.14
C VAL A 105 27.92 -8.98 15.47
N ILE A 106 27.36 -8.94 14.28
CA ILE A 106 27.04 -7.73 13.53
C ILE A 106 25.52 -7.53 13.63
N LEU A 107 25.09 -6.36 14.07
CA LEU A 107 23.69 -6.02 14.25
C LEU A 107 23.32 -4.82 13.37
N ILE A 108 22.31 -4.97 12.53
CA ILE A 108 21.89 -4.00 11.54
C ILE A 108 20.42 -3.66 11.76
N ASP A 109 20.06 -2.38 11.65
CA ASP A 109 18.66 -1.98 11.50
C ASP A 109 18.40 -1.57 10.04
N ASN A 110 17.26 -2.02 9.48
CA ASN A 110 16.89 -1.80 8.09
C ASN A 110 15.77 -0.76 7.93
N GLY A 111 15.61 0.17 8.85
CA GLY A 111 14.72 1.31 8.71
C GLY A 111 13.31 1.14 9.29
N ASP A 112 12.52 2.20 9.14
CA ASP A 112 11.19 2.36 9.72
C ASP A 112 11.19 2.21 11.24
N ILE A 113 12.11 2.93 11.88
CA ILE A 113 12.30 2.79 13.32
C ILE A 113 11.59 3.89 14.13
N PHE A 114 11.46 5.12 13.59
CA PHE A 114 11.00 6.28 14.38
C PHE A 114 9.48 6.45 14.41
N GLN A 115 8.79 6.18 13.32
CA GLN A 115 7.35 6.41 13.19
C GLN A 115 6.57 5.25 13.82
N GLY A 116 5.51 5.55 14.58
CA GLY A 116 4.52 4.56 15.00
C GLY A 116 4.08 4.69 16.46
N ALA A 117 4.70 3.96 17.37
CA ALA A 117 4.21 3.84 18.74
C ALA A 117 4.32 5.15 19.54
N PRO A 118 3.24 5.57 20.23
CA PRO A 118 3.22 6.83 20.97
C PRO A 118 4.28 6.95 22.05
N GLU A 119 4.75 5.85 22.62
CA GLU A 119 5.80 5.83 23.64
C GLU A 119 7.16 6.37 23.18
N SER A 120 7.39 6.37 21.87
CA SER A 120 8.56 7.00 21.26
C SER A 120 8.20 8.30 20.53
N GLN A 121 7.10 8.29 19.84
CA GLN A 121 6.70 9.37 18.92
C GLN A 121 6.38 10.68 19.65
N THR A 122 5.79 10.61 20.85
CA THR A 122 5.48 11.80 21.64
C THR A 122 6.72 12.64 21.91
N GLN A 123 7.81 12.01 22.31
CA GLN A 123 9.05 12.73 22.61
C GLN A 123 9.79 13.12 21.32
N LEU A 124 9.68 12.34 20.25
CA LEU A 124 10.19 12.71 18.93
C LEU A 124 9.57 14.04 18.47
N PHE A 125 8.26 14.21 18.60
CA PHE A 125 7.60 15.48 18.27
C PHE A 125 8.04 16.64 19.14
N GLN A 126 8.28 16.42 20.44
CA GLN A 126 8.85 17.47 21.30
C GLN A 126 10.27 17.86 20.87
N TYR A 127 11.05 16.90 20.36
CA TYR A 127 12.37 17.17 19.81
C TYR A 127 12.29 17.96 18.50
N ILE A 128 11.40 17.57 17.59
CA ILE A 128 11.18 18.24 16.29
C ILE A 128 10.67 19.67 16.50
N SER A 129 9.71 19.88 17.38
CA SER A 129 9.16 21.21 17.69
C SER A 129 10.12 22.12 18.51
N GLY A 130 11.23 21.55 18.99
CA GLY A 130 12.19 22.27 19.86
C GLY A 130 11.71 22.46 21.31
N GLU A 131 10.68 21.74 21.74
CA GLU A 131 10.25 21.70 23.14
C GLU A 131 11.20 20.90 24.03
N SER A 132 11.98 20.00 23.43
CA SER A 132 12.98 19.16 24.09
C SER A 132 14.26 19.08 23.25
N ASP A 133 15.41 19.10 23.92
CA ASP A 133 16.73 18.81 23.32
C ASP A 133 17.18 17.35 23.58
N GLU A 134 16.35 16.56 24.27
CA GLU A 134 16.67 15.16 24.59
C GLU A 134 16.54 14.30 23.33
N ILE A 135 17.61 13.50 23.04
CA ILE A 135 17.63 12.65 21.84
C ILE A 135 16.47 11.62 21.87
N PRO A 136 15.78 11.37 20.76
CA PRO A 136 14.65 10.44 20.75
C PRO A 136 14.97 9.03 21.25
N SER A 137 14.01 8.41 21.92
CA SER A 137 14.16 7.11 22.59
C SER A 137 14.65 6.00 21.65
N MET A 138 14.18 5.96 20.39
CA MET A 138 14.61 4.96 19.41
C MET A 138 16.08 5.16 19.02
N ALA A 139 16.53 6.40 18.81
CA ALA A 139 17.96 6.68 18.56
C ALA A 139 18.83 6.27 19.76
N LEU A 140 18.34 6.53 20.98
CA LEU A 140 19.00 6.07 22.20
C LEU A 140 19.06 4.55 22.26
N CYS A 141 18.00 3.83 21.91
CA CYS A 141 17.95 2.37 21.84
C CYS A 141 18.98 1.82 20.85
N LEU A 142 19.05 2.36 19.63
CA LEU A 142 20.04 1.95 18.61
C LEU A 142 21.47 2.05 19.17
N LYS A 143 21.80 3.17 19.79
CA LYS A 143 23.11 3.41 20.38
C LYS A 143 23.38 2.49 21.59
N GLU A 144 22.46 2.35 22.51
CA GLU A 144 22.67 1.58 23.74
C GLU A 144 22.73 0.06 23.48
N ILE A 145 21.94 -0.46 22.55
CA ILE A 145 22.02 -1.87 22.11
C ILE A 145 23.31 -2.05 21.29
N GLY A 146 23.80 -1.01 20.64
CA GLY A 146 25.05 -1.00 19.88
C GLY A 146 24.85 -1.64 18.52
N TYR A 147 24.05 -1.03 17.69
CA TYR A 147 23.91 -1.36 16.29
C TYR A 147 25.18 -1.00 15.52
N ASP A 148 25.50 -1.81 14.53
CA ASP A 148 26.70 -1.67 13.70
C ASP A 148 26.40 -0.92 12.40
N ALA A 149 25.14 -0.78 12.02
CA ALA A 149 24.61 0.07 10.95
C ALA A 149 23.13 0.34 11.17
N PHE A 150 22.66 1.49 10.71
CA PHE A 150 21.27 1.87 10.55
C PHE A 150 21.04 2.30 9.10
N SER A 151 20.26 1.54 8.34
CA SER A 151 19.77 1.90 7.02
C SER A 151 18.43 2.61 7.16
N LEU A 152 18.20 3.63 6.35
CA LEU A 152 16.96 4.39 6.41
C LEU A 152 15.81 3.61 5.80
N GLY A 153 14.59 3.85 6.29
CA GLY A 153 13.33 3.44 5.69
C GLY A 153 12.50 4.65 5.28
N ASN A 154 11.35 4.42 4.66
CA ASN A 154 10.52 5.51 4.14
C ASN A 154 9.91 6.38 5.25
N HIS A 155 9.65 5.83 6.42
CA HIS A 155 9.11 6.58 7.56
C HIS A 155 10.14 7.48 8.25
N GLU A 156 11.39 7.36 7.93
CA GLU A 156 12.44 8.29 8.33
C GLU A 156 12.32 9.66 7.65
N PHE A 157 11.47 9.76 6.61
CA PHE A 157 11.18 11.00 5.86
C PHE A 157 9.80 11.60 6.19
N ASN A 158 9.10 11.12 7.22
CA ASN A 158 7.80 11.69 7.64
C ASN A 158 7.93 12.98 8.47
N TYR A 159 9.12 13.49 8.67
CA TYR A 159 9.41 14.56 9.63
C TYR A 159 10.32 15.62 9.04
N ASP A 160 10.34 16.78 9.72
CA ASP A 160 11.25 17.88 9.38
C ASP A 160 12.70 17.40 9.21
N TRP A 161 13.26 17.67 8.04
CA TRP A 161 14.61 17.23 7.68
C TRP A 161 15.69 17.73 8.64
N ASP A 162 15.62 19.02 9.06
CA ASP A 162 16.66 19.60 9.90
C ASP A 162 16.72 18.93 11.28
N ALA A 163 15.57 18.53 11.82
CA ALA A 163 15.48 17.79 13.07
C ALA A 163 16.00 16.36 12.90
N MET A 164 15.54 15.63 11.88
CA MET A 164 15.96 14.25 11.62
C MET A 164 17.46 14.17 11.31
N ASN A 165 18.00 15.11 10.52
CA ASN A 165 19.42 15.16 10.22
C ASN A 165 20.31 15.37 11.47
N LYS A 166 19.80 16.09 12.51
CA LYS A 166 20.50 16.17 13.79
C LYS A 166 20.54 14.82 14.50
N ILE A 167 19.46 14.06 14.44
CA ILE A 167 19.39 12.70 15.01
C ILE A 167 20.37 11.78 14.28
N TYR A 168 20.40 11.79 12.95
CA TYR A 168 21.30 10.96 12.14
C TYR A 168 22.77 11.29 12.43
N LYS A 169 23.13 12.56 12.47
CA LYS A 169 24.49 13.00 12.86
C LYS A 169 24.84 12.60 14.29
N TRP A 170 23.86 12.60 15.20
CA TRP A 170 24.09 12.13 16.55
C TRP A 170 24.34 10.62 16.58
N LEU A 171 23.60 9.81 15.83
CA LEU A 171 23.83 8.37 15.70
C LEU A 171 25.23 8.07 15.16
N ASP A 172 25.63 8.68 14.05
CA ASP A 172 26.98 8.55 13.50
C ASP A 172 28.07 8.89 14.53
N SER A 173 27.91 10.01 15.23
CA SER A 173 28.87 10.47 16.24
C SER A 173 28.93 9.56 17.46
N ASN A 174 27.92 8.72 17.68
CA ASN A 174 27.80 7.77 18.78
C ASN A 174 28.04 6.32 18.36
N GLY A 175 28.59 6.10 17.15
CA GLY A 175 29.06 4.80 16.68
C GLY A 175 27.99 3.92 16.04
N VAL A 176 26.90 4.50 15.61
CA VAL A 176 25.85 3.87 14.80
C VAL A 176 25.84 4.55 13.42
N PRO A 177 26.62 4.06 12.44
CA PRO A 177 26.64 4.61 11.09
C PRO A 177 25.25 4.61 10.45
N VAL A 178 24.84 5.77 9.92
CA VAL A 178 23.61 5.92 9.13
C VAL A 178 23.99 5.81 7.66
N ILE A 179 23.40 4.85 6.95
CA ILE A 179 23.83 4.49 5.59
C ILE A 179 22.66 4.52 4.59
N SER A 180 22.92 5.08 3.40
CA SER A 180 22.06 4.93 2.21
C SER A 180 22.80 5.28 0.93
N GLY A 181 22.85 4.36 -0.03
CA GLY A 181 23.60 4.51 -1.28
C GLY A 181 22.82 5.18 -2.41
N ASN A 182 21.51 5.25 -2.33
CA ASN A 182 20.67 5.77 -3.41
C ASN A 182 19.97 7.08 -3.08
N ILE A 183 20.27 7.70 -1.93
CA ILE A 183 19.77 9.03 -1.59
C ILE A 183 20.88 10.03 -1.92
N CYS A 184 20.61 10.89 -2.89
CA CYS A 184 21.59 11.79 -3.46
C CYS A 184 21.06 13.22 -3.50
N TYR A 185 21.97 14.19 -3.50
CA TYR A 185 21.58 15.57 -3.78
C TYR A 185 21.20 15.74 -5.25
N ASP A 186 20.16 16.52 -5.53
CA ASP A 186 19.73 16.89 -6.87
C ASP A 186 20.49 18.10 -7.44
N GLY A 187 21.29 18.77 -6.60
CA GLY A 187 22.08 19.97 -6.93
C GLY A 187 21.29 21.28 -6.88
N SER A 188 20.03 21.26 -6.43
CA SER A 188 19.20 22.47 -6.34
C SER A 188 19.67 23.42 -5.23
N ASP A 189 20.25 22.89 -4.15
CA ASP A 189 20.71 23.66 -2.98
C ASP A 189 21.98 24.47 -3.23
N LYS A 190 22.66 24.30 -4.38
CA LYS A 190 23.91 24.97 -4.82
C LYS A 190 25.12 24.74 -3.91
N THR A 191 25.02 23.91 -2.87
CA THR A 191 26.13 23.58 -1.95
C THR A 191 26.68 22.19 -2.24
N HIS A 192 25.85 21.30 -2.81
CA HIS A 192 26.22 19.96 -3.20
C HIS A 192 26.05 19.77 -4.71
N ASN A 193 26.84 18.88 -5.31
CA ASN A 193 26.65 18.54 -6.71
C ASN A 193 25.53 17.50 -6.84
N ALA A 194 24.80 17.54 -7.95
CA ALA A 194 23.85 16.49 -8.26
C ALA A 194 24.56 15.13 -8.32
N GLY A 195 24.05 14.15 -7.57
CA GLY A 195 24.61 12.82 -7.43
C GLY A 195 25.61 12.61 -6.29
N ASP A 196 25.99 13.68 -5.55
CA ASP A 196 26.71 13.49 -4.29
C ASP A 196 25.79 12.78 -3.29
N CYS A 197 26.32 11.81 -2.53
CA CYS A 197 25.55 11.08 -1.55
C CYS A 197 25.14 11.99 -0.38
N VAL A 198 23.90 11.86 0.09
CA VAL A 198 23.40 12.54 1.31
C VAL A 198 23.94 11.83 2.55
N PHE A 199 24.05 10.51 2.48
CA PHE A 199 24.57 9.64 3.54
C PHE A 199 25.79 8.87 3.04
N GLU A 200 26.60 8.30 3.96
CA GLU A 200 27.57 7.30 3.55
C GLU A 200 26.82 6.10 2.95
N PRO A 201 27.19 5.64 1.76
CA PRO A 201 26.47 4.57 1.09
C PRO A 201 26.57 3.21 1.79
N TYR A 202 27.69 2.96 2.46
CA TYR A 202 27.98 1.72 3.17
C TYR A 202 28.93 1.96 4.33
N THR A 203 28.94 1.02 5.27
CA THR A 203 29.95 0.94 6.33
C THR A 203 30.72 -0.37 6.22
N VAL A 204 31.91 -0.41 6.83
CA VAL A 204 32.79 -1.57 6.83
C VAL A 204 33.05 -2.02 8.26
N LYS A 205 32.81 -3.29 8.54
CA LYS A 205 33.16 -3.94 9.81
C LYS A 205 34.32 -4.92 9.60
N GLU A 206 35.23 -4.98 10.57
CA GLU A 206 36.26 -5.99 10.60
C GLU A 206 35.86 -7.18 11.45
N ILE A 207 36.08 -8.37 10.93
CA ILE A 207 35.95 -9.64 11.65
C ILE A 207 37.33 -10.29 11.70
N THR A 208 37.59 -11.11 12.72
CA THR A 208 38.87 -11.81 12.86
C THR A 208 38.65 -13.30 12.59
N VAL A 209 39.30 -13.84 11.58
CA VAL A 209 39.30 -15.26 11.21
C VAL A 209 40.74 -15.78 11.26
N ASN A 210 40.95 -16.84 12.04
CA ASN A 210 42.31 -17.41 12.27
C ASN A 210 43.37 -16.39 12.70
N GLY A 211 42.97 -15.28 13.34
CA GLY A 211 43.88 -14.21 13.77
C GLY A 211 44.15 -13.13 12.72
N ASN A 212 43.58 -13.25 11.51
CA ASN A 212 43.66 -12.26 10.43
C ASN A 212 42.38 -11.44 10.38
N ALA A 213 42.54 -10.14 10.04
CA ALA A 213 41.41 -9.23 9.85
C ALA A 213 40.83 -9.37 8.44
N HIS A 214 39.52 -9.51 8.35
CA HIS A 214 38.76 -9.54 7.11
C HIS A 214 37.60 -8.50 7.17
N LYS A 215 37.25 -7.94 6.01
CA LYS A 215 36.28 -6.87 5.92
C LYS A 215 34.89 -7.35 5.46
N VAL A 216 33.87 -6.97 6.21
CA VAL A 216 32.47 -7.13 5.89
C VAL A 216 31.90 -5.75 5.48
N GLY A 217 31.40 -5.64 4.26
CA GLY A 217 30.73 -4.42 3.79
C GLY A 217 29.23 -4.50 4.04
N ILE A 218 28.61 -3.42 4.49
CA ILE A 218 27.18 -3.29 4.74
C ILE A 218 26.68 -2.09 3.93
N LEU A 219 25.94 -2.34 2.86
CA LEU A 219 25.36 -1.34 1.96
C LEU A 219 23.92 -1.08 2.34
N GLY A 220 23.53 0.20 2.52
CA GLY A 220 22.16 0.61 2.71
C GLY A 220 21.51 1.07 1.40
N LEU A 221 20.27 0.66 1.18
CA LEU A 221 19.45 1.12 0.06
C LEU A 221 18.01 1.37 0.56
N GLU A 222 17.43 2.49 0.14
CA GLU A 222 16.06 2.88 0.39
C GLU A 222 15.24 2.73 -0.88
N ASN A 223 13.95 2.36 -0.78
CA ASN A 223 13.09 2.37 -1.94
C ASN A 223 12.89 3.80 -2.47
N CYS A 224 12.61 3.95 -3.75
CA CYS A 224 12.55 5.28 -4.37
C CYS A 224 11.17 5.91 -4.34
N ASP A 225 10.14 5.23 -3.83
CA ASP A 225 8.78 5.73 -3.79
C ASP A 225 8.51 6.69 -2.61
N VAL A 226 9.49 6.94 -1.74
CA VAL A 226 9.44 7.98 -0.70
C VAL A 226 8.90 9.31 -1.25
N THR A 227 9.34 9.70 -2.46
CA THR A 227 8.89 10.94 -3.11
C THR A 227 7.42 10.94 -3.53
N ARG A 228 6.75 9.80 -3.47
CA ARG A 228 5.29 9.69 -3.67
C ARG A 228 4.52 9.81 -2.37
N TRP A 229 5.13 9.38 -1.27
CA TRP A 229 4.46 9.27 0.03
C TRP A 229 4.69 10.46 0.93
N ASP A 230 5.70 11.28 0.62
CA ASP A 230 6.09 12.39 1.46
C ASP A 230 6.33 13.69 0.68
N ILE A 231 6.35 14.81 1.41
CA ILE A 231 6.49 16.14 0.84
C ILE A 231 7.97 16.50 0.62
N PRO A 232 8.28 17.32 -0.41
CA PRO A 232 9.66 17.74 -0.72
C PRO A 232 10.40 18.42 0.44
N ASP A 233 9.67 19.05 1.39
CA ASP A 233 10.28 19.73 2.54
C ASP A 233 10.91 18.75 3.54
N HIS A 234 10.50 17.47 3.52
CA HIS A 234 11.09 16.43 4.36
C HIS A 234 12.37 15.81 3.74
N TYR A 235 12.63 16.07 2.45
CA TYR A 235 13.85 15.65 1.76
C TYR A 235 14.40 16.75 0.82
N PRO A 236 14.64 17.97 1.33
CA PRO A 236 14.93 19.15 0.51
C PRO A 236 16.21 18.97 -0.31
N GLY A 237 16.11 19.18 -1.63
CA GLY A 237 17.26 19.05 -2.54
C GLY A 237 17.77 17.63 -2.72
N MET A 238 16.94 16.61 -2.45
CA MET A 238 17.32 15.21 -2.56
C MET A 238 16.58 14.51 -3.68
N MET A 239 17.16 13.41 -4.13
CA MET A 239 16.54 12.43 -5.02
C MET A 239 16.92 11.02 -4.57
N PHE A 240 16.06 10.06 -4.84
CA PHE A 240 16.21 8.67 -4.37
C PHE A 240 16.80 7.73 -5.42
N VAL A 241 17.42 8.23 -6.44
CA VAL A 241 18.25 7.54 -7.43
C VAL A 241 19.29 8.49 -7.97
N GLN A 242 20.40 7.95 -8.51
CA GLN A 242 21.42 8.77 -9.13
C GLN A 242 20.88 9.51 -10.38
N PRO A 243 21.36 10.72 -10.70
CA PRO A 243 20.90 11.52 -11.84
C PRO A 243 21.05 10.84 -13.20
N ASP A 244 22.01 9.94 -13.36
CA ASP A 244 22.29 9.15 -14.55
C ASP A 244 21.51 7.83 -14.60
N ASN A 245 20.87 7.44 -13.53
CA ASN A 245 20.10 6.20 -13.38
C ASN A 245 18.60 6.49 -13.16
N LYS A 246 17.95 7.03 -14.17
CA LYS A 246 16.53 7.43 -14.12
C LYS A 246 15.53 6.28 -14.27
N ASP A 247 16.00 5.06 -14.35
CA ASP A 247 15.16 3.87 -14.49
C ASP A 247 14.79 3.22 -13.14
N TYR A 248 15.06 3.92 -12.03
CA TYR A 248 14.77 3.47 -10.66
C TYR A 248 15.34 2.09 -10.32
N SER A 249 16.46 1.70 -10.93
CA SER A 249 17.06 0.38 -10.74
C SER A 249 17.99 0.33 -9.53
N MET A 250 17.50 -0.20 -8.41
CA MET A 250 18.35 -0.48 -7.23
C MET A 250 19.45 -1.49 -7.53
N ALA A 251 19.26 -2.39 -8.51
CA ALA A 251 20.33 -3.30 -8.94
C ALA A 251 21.57 -2.56 -9.46
N LYS A 252 21.41 -1.45 -10.18
CA LYS A 252 22.53 -0.63 -10.67
C LYS A 252 23.22 0.10 -9.54
N GLU A 253 22.45 0.67 -8.60
CA GLU A 253 23.03 1.34 -7.44
C GLU A 253 23.77 0.35 -6.55
N ALA A 254 23.21 -0.80 -6.25
CA ALA A 254 23.89 -1.86 -5.52
C ALA A 254 25.21 -2.26 -6.21
N GLY A 255 25.18 -2.52 -7.52
CA GLY A 255 26.36 -2.89 -8.30
C GLY A 255 27.49 -1.87 -8.25
N ARG A 256 27.15 -0.58 -8.28
CA ARG A 256 28.09 0.52 -8.16
C ARG A 256 28.85 0.47 -6.82
N TYR A 257 28.15 0.23 -5.72
CA TYR A 257 28.79 0.20 -4.41
C TYR A 257 29.42 -1.15 -4.07
N ILE A 258 28.90 -2.27 -4.58
CA ILE A 258 29.52 -3.58 -4.47
C ILE A 258 30.96 -3.52 -5.04
N GLU A 259 31.13 -2.96 -6.23
CA GLU A 259 32.47 -2.83 -6.84
C GLU A 259 33.39 -1.92 -6.01
N LYS A 260 32.86 -0.85 -5.41
CA LYS A 260 33.65 0.03 -4.53
C LYS A 260 34.03 -0.68 -3.24
N MET A 261 33.14 -1.38 -2.58
CA MET A 261 33.43 -2.18 -1.38
C MET A 261 34.49 -3.25 -1.64
N LYS A 262 34.45 -3.93 -2.80
CA LYS A 262 35.47 -4.88 -3.22
C LYS A 262 36.85 -4.19 -3.38
N GLN A 263 36.88 -2.99 -3.95
CA GLN A 263 38.13 -2.18 -4.05
C GLN A 263 38.64 -1.79 -2.67
N ASP A 264 37.77 -1.55 -1.71
CA ASP A 264 38.13 -1.27 -0.31
C ASP A 264 38.51 -2.53 0.47
N GLY A 265 38.44 -3.71 -0.18
CA GLY A 265 38.89 -4.99 0.36
C GLY A 265 37.79 -5.74 1.13
N CYS A 266 36.51 -5.42 0.93
CA CYS A 266 35.43 -6.20 1.51
C CYS A 266 35.32 -7.56 0.79
N GLU A 267 35.27 -8.64 1.58
CA GLU A 267 35.20 -10.02 1.10
C GLU A 267 33.82 -10.66 1.33
N PHE A 268 33.02 -10.08 2.26
CA PHE A 268 31.65 -10.46 2.54
C PHE A 268 30.79 -9.21 2.46
N ILE A 269 29.74 -9.24 1.64
CA ILE A 269 28.90 -8.06 1.36
C ILE A 269 27.46 -8.35 1.75
N ILE A 270 26.95 -7.54 2.66
CA ILE A 270 25.55 -7.50 3.08
C ILE A 270 24.91 -6.31 2.39
N VAL A 271 23.77 -6.53 1.74
CA VAL A 271 22.90 -5.46 1.25
C VAL A 271 21.68 -5.41 2.16
N THR A 272 21.39 -4.23 2.71
CA THR A 272 20.15 -3.94 3.40
C THR A 272 19.33 -3.03 2.50
N TYR A 273 18.13 -3.47 2.15
CA TYR A 273 17.21 -2.76 1.28
C TYR A 273 15.86 -2.59 2.00
N HIS A 274 15.54 -1.33 2.33
CA HIS A 274 14.22 -1.04 2.88
C HIS A 274 13.19 -1.00 1.75
N GLY A 275 12.69 -2.15 1.41
CA GLY A 275 11.72 -2.40 0.35
C GLY A 275 11.43 -3.90 0.23
N GLU A 276 10.45 -4.22 -0.54
CA GLU A 276 9.96 -5.59 -0.71
C GLU A 276 10.92 -6.47 -1.52
N LEU A 277 10.82 -7.78 -1.31
CA LEU A 277 11.56 -8.76 -2.09
C LEU A 277 11.21 -8.71 -3.59
N GLY A 278 9.91 -8.60 -3.91
CA GLY A 278 9.41 -8.43 -5.27
C GLY A 278 9.61 -9.63 -6.19
N SER A 279 9.51 -9.38 -7.51
CA SER A 279 9.70 -10.35 -8.57
C SER A 279 10.66 -9.84 -9.66
N ASP A 280 11.18 -10.73 -10.49
CA ASP A 280 12.13 -10.38 -11.56
C ASP A 280 11.48 -9.75 -12.80
N ASP A 281 10.17 -9.93 -12.98
CA ASP A 281 9.46 -9.69 -14.25
C ASP A 281 8.80 -8.31 -14.40
N ASN A 282 8.82 -7.49 -13.33
CA ASN A 282 8.09 -6.23 -13.32
C ASN A 282 8.86 -5.09 -14.00
N ALA A 283 8.16 -4.28 -14.80
CA ALA A 283 8.74 -3.07 -15.37
C ALA A 283 9.03 -2.04 -14.26
N LEU A 284 10.21 -1.41 -14.32
CA LEU A 284 10.59 -0.34 -13.39
C LEU A 284 10.14 1.00 -13.96
N THR A 285 8.98 1.45 -13.55
CA THR A 285 8.51 2.83 -13.76
C THR A 285 8.13 3.42 -12.43
N PHE A 286 8.36 4.69 -12.22
CA PHE A 286 8.00 5.36 -10.98
C PHE A 286 6.52 5.09 -10.63
N GLY A 287 6.28 4.63 -9.41
CA GLY A 287 4.96 4.21 -8.97
C GLY A 287 4.47 2.87 -9.53
N ASN A 288 5.39 2.08 -10.11
CA ASN A 288 5.08 0.72 -10.54
C ASN A 288 6.25 -0.22 -10.18
N ASN A 289 6.08 -1.00 -9.12
CA ASN A 289 7.06 -1.96 -8.59
C ASN A 289 8.43 -1.36 -8.22
N THR A 290 8.50 -0.04 -7.99
CA THR A 290 9.74 0.62 -7.61
C THR A 290 10.13 0.35 -6.15
N GLU A 291 9.17 -0.04 -5.30
CA GLU A 291 9.38 -0.47 -3.92
C GLU A 291 9.77 -1.96 -3.79
N SER A 292 9.53 -2.78 -4.84
CA SER A 292 9.65 -4.25 -4.82
C SER A 292 10.86 -4.73 -5.64
N GLN A 293 12.08 -4.37 -5.25
CA GLN A 293 13.28 -4.62 -6.04
C GLN A 293 14.30 -5.59 -5.44
N GLY A 294 14.02 -6.22 -4.30
CA GLY A 294 14.99 -7.08 -3.61
C GLY A 294 15.55 -8.21 -4.50
N LYS A 295 14.70 -8.92 -5.25
CA LYS A 295 15.17 -9.95 -6.19
C LYS A 295 16.04 -9.40 -7.31
N ARG A 296 15.71 -8.21 -7.83
CA ARG A 296 16.50 -7.55 -8.90
C ARG A 296 17.86 -7.10 -8.41
N ILE A 297 17.96 -6.64 -7.16
CA ILE A 297 19.24 -6.30 -6.53
C ILE A 297 20.16 -7.51 -6.59
N VAL A 298 19.68 -8.67 -6.18
CA VAL A 298 20.47 -9.89 -6.13
C VAL A 298 20.73 -10.46 -7.53
N SER A 299 19.67 -10.67 -8.34
CA SER A 299 19.82 -11.28 -9.67
C SER A 299 20.60 -10.40 -10.66
N GLY A 300 20.67 -9.09 -10.43
CA GLY A 300 21.44 -8.14 -11.25
C GLY A 300 22.93 -8.04 -10.88
N ASN A 301 23.35 -8.58 -9.74
CA ASN A 301 24.69 -8.42 -9.21
C ASN A 301 25.34 -9.75 -8.83
N ASP A 302 26.67 -9.76 -8.82
CA ASP A 302 27.48 -10.81 -8.24
C ASP A 302 28.01 -10.37 -6.87
N ASP A 303 28.52 -11.32 -6.08
CA ASP A 303 29.25 -11.05 -4.83
C ASP A 303 28.41 -10.53 -3.64
N ILE A 304 27.07 -10.52 -3.75
CA ILE A 304 26.20 -10.33 -2.59
C ILE A 304 26.20 -11.63 -1.77
N SER A 305 26.45 -11.51 -0.48
CA SER A 305 26.45 -12.64 0.44
C SER A 305 25.14 -12.83 1.16
N MET A 306 24.43 -11.72 1.46
CA MET A 306 23.18 -11.69 2.18
C MET A 306 22.38 -10.44 1.79
N LEU A 307 21.07 -10.58 1.67
CA LEU A 307 20.09 -9.50 1.50
C LEU A 307 19.19 -9.42 2.75
N ILE A 308 19.06 -8.23 3.31
CA ILE A 308 18.09 -7.90 4.34
C ILE A 308 17.03 -7.04 3.68
N THR A 309 15.74 -7.40 3.83
CA THR A 309 14.58 -6.65 3.33
C THR A 309 13.68 -6.17 4.46
N GLY A 310 12.71 -5.33 4.18
CA GLY A 310 11.74 -4.77 5.10
C GLY A 310 10.56 -4.16 4.35
N HIS A 311 9.86 -3.20 4.96
CA HIS A 311 8.78 -2.41 4.39
C HIS A 311 7.44 -3.18 4.26
N ASP A 312 7.44 -4.41 3.78
CA ASP A 312 6.23 -5.23 3.59
C ASP A 312 5.71 -5.89 4.88
N HIS A 313 6.48 -5.80 5.96
CA HIS A 313 6.18 -6.44 7.27
C HIS A 313 5.98 -7.95 7.18
N LEU A 314 6.55 -8.63 6.18
CA LEU A 314 6.39 -10.06 5.95
C LEU A 314 7.62 -10.85 6.40
N THR A 315 7.38 -11.97 7.07
CA THR A 315 8.42 -12.91 7.48
C THR A 315 8.37 -14.23 6.70
N ASP A 316 7.37 -14.44 5.87
CA ASP A 316 7.07 -15.72 5.22
C ASP A 316 8.14 -16.16 4.19
N TYR A 317 8.89 -15.23 3.62
CA TYR A 317 10.01 -15.50 2.73
C TYR A 317 11.39 -15.35 3.41
N SER A 318 11.43 -14.99 4.69
CA SER A 318 12.68 -14.90 5.46
C SER A 318 13.37 -16.27 5.53
N ASN A 319 14.70 -16.24 5.64
CA ASN A 319 15.55 -17.43 5.64
C ASN A 319 15.48 -18.27 4.33
N SER A 320 15.10 -17.62 3.24
CA SER A 320 15.06 -18.21 1.89
C SER A 320 16.34 -17.89 1.09
N PHE A 321 16.44 -18.48 -0.10
CA PHE A 321 17.59 -18.26 -0.99
C PHE A 321 17.11 -17.84 -2.38
N ILE A 322 17.78 -16.82 -2.92
CA ILE A 322 17.65 -16.41 -4.31
C ILE A 322 18.98 -16.49 -5.02
N LYS A 323 18.97 -16.65 -6.35
CA LYS A 323 20.20 -16.72 -7.13
C LYS A 323 20.73 -15.32 -7.48
N ASP A 324 22.03 -15.13 -7.27
CA ASP A 324 22.72 -13.97 -7.83
C ASP A 324 22.93 -14.13 -9.34
N LYS A 325 23.50 -13.13 -9.96
CA LYS A 325 23.77 -13.09 -11.40
C LYS A 325 24.67 -14.25 -11.87
N SER A 326 25.56 -14.76 -11.01
CA SER A 326 26.44 -15.92 -11.29
C SER A 326 25.77 -17.27 -11.03
N GLY A 327 24.59 -17.28 -10.43
CA GLY A 327 23.84 -18.48 -10.04
C GLY A 327 24.19 -19.01 -8.64
N LYS A 328 24.92 -18.25 -7.83
CA LYS A 328 25.21 -18.56 -6.42
C LYS A 328 23.99 -18.23 -5.55
N ASP A 329 23.78 -19.02 -4.51
CA ASP A 329 22.73 -18.75 -3.52
C ASP A 329 23.08 -17.56 -2.62
N VAL A 330 22.13 -16.64 -2.48
CA VAL A 330 22.17 -15.49 -1.57
C VAL A 330 21.07 -15.66 -0.55
N LEU A 331 21.41 -15.58 0.73
CA LEU A 331 20.44 -15.65 1.82
C LEU A 331 19.62 -14.36 1.86
N VAL A 332 18.30 -14.49 2.01
CA VAL A 332 17.35 -13.39 2.21
C VAL A 332 16.72 -13.50 3.58
N VAL A 333 16.68 -12.40 4.32
CA VAL A 333 16.04 -12.33 5.64
C VAL A 333 15.15 -11.09 5.76
N ASN A 334 14.06 -11.23 6.54
CA ASN A 334 13.17 -10.14 6.92
C ASN A 334 12.60 -10.41 8.32
N GLY A 335 12.69 -9.44 9.22
CA GLY A 335 12.13 -9.51 10.58
C GLY A 335 10.67 -9.06 10.69
N GLY A 336 10.12 -8.41 9.66
CA GLY A 336 8.72 -7.99 9.58
C GLY A 336 8.22 -7.11 10.72
N GLY A 337 9.12 -6.41 11.43
CA GLY A 337 8.76 -5.57 12.59
C GLY A 337 8.34 -6.33 13.85
N GLN A 338 8.47 -7.66 13.87
CA GLN A 338 8.02 -8.52 14.95
C GLN A 338 9.09 -9.50 15.44
N GLU A 339 10.08 -9.80 14.62
CA GLU A 339 11.09 -10.81 14.88
C GLU A 339 12.48 -10.21 14.65
N LEU A 340 13.48 -10.81 15.31
CA LEU A 340 14.88 -10.46 15.15
C LEU A 340 15.55 -11.56 14.30
N THR A 341 16.07 -11.21 13.14
CA THR A 341 16.75 -12.20 12.30
C THR A 341 18.09 -12.57 12.92
N LYS A 342 18.50 -13.83 12.79
CA LYS A 342 19.77 -14.36 13.26
C LYS A 342 20.32 -15.34 12.24
N SER A 343 21.41 -15.01 11.61
CA SER A 343 22.09 -15.86 10.62
C SER A 343 23.52 -16.13 11.05
N VAL A 344 23.88 -17.38 11.20
CA VAL A 344 25.24 -17.80 11.62
C VAL A 344 26.02 -18.22 10.38
N PHE A 345 27.09 -17.51 10.11
CA PHE A 345 28.05 -17.80 9.06
C PHE A 345 29.34 -18.36 9.64
N ARG A 346 29.80 -19.47 9.10
CA ARG A 346 31.09 -20.07 9.44
C ARG A 346 32.14 -19.67 8.44
N PHE A 347 33.08 -18.86 8.89
CA PHE A 347 34.17 -18.33 8.10
C PHE A 347 35.46 -19.13 8.30
N LYS A 348 36.20 -19.29 7.22
CA LYS A 348 37.57 -19.82 7.21
C LYS A 348 38.34 -19.14 6.08
N GLU A 349 39.66 -19.27 6.13
CA GLU A 349 40.52 -18.90 5.01
C GLU A 349 40.79 -20.12 4.11
N ASP A 350 40.80 -19.88 2.80
CA ASP A 350 41.29 -20.88 1.84
C ASP A 350 42.82 -20.94 1.84
N GLU A 351 43.42 -21.78 0.98
CA GLU A 351 44.84 -21.93 0.86
C GLU A 351 45.60 -20.67 0.42
N ASN A 352 44.91 -19.66 -0.12
CA ASN A 352 45.43 -18.39 -0.55
C ASN A 352 45.19 -17.27 0.47
N GLY A 353 44.57 -17.58 1.63
CA GLY A 353 44.21 -16.61 2.66
C GLY A 353 42.93 -15.83 2.34
N LYS A 354 42.17 -16.24 1.33
CA LYS A 354 40.92 -15.62 0.97
C LYS A 354 39.80 -16.13 1.88
N LEU A 355 38.93 -15.20 2.32
CA LEU A 355 37.75 -15.54 3.11
C LEU A 355 36.74 -16.39 2.31
N VAL A 356 36.37 -17.52 2.88
CA VAL A 356 35.27 -18.38 2.38
C VAL A 356 34.34 -18.69 3.54
N TRP A 357 33.06 -18.91 3.24
CA TRP A 357 32.07 -19.12 4.26
C TRP A 357 31.00 -20.14 3.86
N GLU A 358 30.32 -20.64 4.86
CA GLU A 358 29.10 -21.44 4.73
C GLU A 358 28.07 -20.93 5.73
N ILE A 359 26.79 -21.09 5.42
CA ILE A 359 25.69 -20.77 6.32
C ILE A 359 25.50 -21.96 7.25
N VAL A 360 25.64 -21.74 8.56
CA VAL A 360 25.42 -22.77 9.58
C VAL A 360 23.95 -22.87 9.94
N SER A 361 23.31 -21.72 10.14
CA SER A 361 21.87 -21.62 10.43
C SER A 361 21.37 -20.24 10.07
N SER A 362 20.09 -20.12 9.77
CA SER A 362 19.37 -18.87 9.66
C SER A 362 17.98 -19.04 10.23
N GLU A 363 17.57 -18.17 11.12
CA GLU A 363 16.30 -18.22 11.84
C GLU A 363 15.83 -16.83 12.20
N ASN A 364 14.54 -16.66 12.40
CA ASN A 364 13.96 -15.50 13.03
C ASN A 364 13.70 -15.81 14.50
N LEU A 365 14.21 -14.97 15.40
CA LEU A 365 13.99 -15.09 16.84
C LEU A 365 12.68 -14.39 17.21
N VAL A 366 11.78 -15.13 17.83
CA VAL A 366 10.50 -14.61 18.32
C VAL A 366 10.80 -13.76 19.56
N LEU A 367 10.63 -12.45 19.46
CA LEU A 367 11.00 -11.50 20.53
C LEU A 367 10.19 -11.72 21.81
N ASP A 368 8.98 -12.27 21.69
CA ASP A 368 8.14 -12.57 22.86
C ASP A 368 8.75 -13.60 23.82
N ASP A 369 9.65 -14.45 23.35
CA ASP A 369 10.37 -15.42 24.16
C ASP A 369 11.45 -14.79 25.08
N TYR A 370 11.78 -13.51 24.88
CA TYR A 370 12.81 -12.79 25.60
C TYR A 370 12.24 -11.89 26.70
N LYS A 371 13.03 -11.71 27.78
CA LYS A 371 12.71 -10.75 28.83
C LYS A 371 13.13 -9.35 28.43
N ASN A 372 12.51 -8.36 29.04
CA ASN A 372 12.93 -6.98 28.88
C ASN A 372 14.32 -6.75 29.47
N ASP A 373 15.13 -5.93 28.81
CA ASP A 373 16.39 -5.44 29.36
C ASP A 373 16.09 -4.32 30.38
N GLU A 374 16.25 -4.64 31.66
CA GLU A 374 15.95 -3.73 32.76
C GLU A 374 16.90 -2.52 32.83
N GLU A 375 18.12 -2.64 32.32
CA GLU A 375 19.06 -1.50 32.31
C GLU A 375 18.71 -0.52 31.18
N LEU A 376 18.37 -1.03 30.02
CA LEU A 376 17.86 -0.19 28.93
C LEU A 376 16.51 0.44 29.32
N LYS A 377 15.62 -0.35 29.95
CA LYS A 377 14.32 0.12 30.43
C LYS A 377 14.44 1.32 31.36
N LYS A 378 15.37 1.30 32.30
CA LYS A 378 15.63 2.45 33.19
C LYS A 378 16.07 3.70 32.42
N LYS A 379 16.81 3.55 31.33
CA LYS A 379 17.27 4.69 30.51
C LYS A 379 16.15 5.33 29.73
N ILE A 380 15.21 4.53 29.20
CA ILE A 380 14.10 5.03 28.39
C ILE A 380 12.81 5.28 29.18
N ALA A 381 12.75 4.93 30.48
CA ALA A 381 11.58 5.19 31.32
C ALA A 381 11.08 6.65 31.29
N PRO A 382 11.94 7.67 31.32
CA PRO A 382 11.47 9.06 31.24
C PRO A 382 10.65 9.37 29.96
N TYR A 383 10.96 8.74 28.86
CA TYR A 383 10.25 8.93 27.58
C TYR A 383 8.86 8.29 27.64
N ALA A 384 8.77 7.07 28.19
CA ALA A 384 7.49 6.40 28.38
C ALA A 384 6.58 7.20 29.34
N GLU A 385 7.13 7.76 30.43
CA GLU A 385 6.38 8.63 31.35
C GLU A 385 5.83 9.90 30.67
N ILE A 386 6.61 10.53 29.78
CA ILE A 386 6.17 11.68 28.98
C ILE A 386 5.02 11.28 28.08
N ALA A 387 5.17 10.18 27.36
CA ALA A 387 4.14 9.67 26.45
C ALA A 387 2.87 9.28 27.20
N GLU A 388 2.98 8.53 28.30
CA GLU A 388 1.84 8.15 29.14
C GLU A 388 1.08 9.37 29.67
N LYS A 389 1.81 10.41 30.10
CA LYS A 389 1.19 11.66 30.52
C LYS A 389 0.44 12.33 29.38
N LYS A 390 1.05 12.41 28.19
CA LYS A 390 0.46 13.04 26.99
C LYS A 390 -0.82 12.34 26.55
N ILE A 391 -0.79 11.01 26.40
CA ILE A 391 -1.97 10.27 25.93
C ILE A 391 -3.14 10.31 26.91
N ASN A 392 -2.88 10.49 28.22
CA ASN A 392 -3.91 10.62 29.25
C ASN A 392 -4.40 12.06 29.45
N GLU A 393 -3.87 13.04 28.71
CA GLU A 393 -4.37 14.42 28.78
C GLU A 393 -5.85 14.48 28.32
N PRO A 394 -6.73 15.14 29.11
CA PRO A 394 -8.13 15.28 28.73
C PRO A 394 -8.26 16.25 27.56
N VAL A 395 -8.90 15.81 26.50
CA VAL A 395 -9.17 16.58 25.28
C VAL A 395 -10.56 17.22 25.31
N GLY A 396 -11.53 16.49 25.87
CA GLY A 396 -12.90 17.00 25.95
C GLY A 396 -13.87 15.96 26.47
N LYS A 397 -15.14 16.07 26.04
CA LYS A 397 -16.22 15.19 26.51
C LYS A 397 -17.12 14.78 25.34
N THR A 398 -17.64 13.55 25.42
CA THR A 398 -18.73 13.10 24.54
C THR A 398 -19.98 12.82 25.34
N SER A 399 -21.14 13.19 24.78
CA SER A 399 -22.45 12.96 25.39
C SER A 399 -23.01 11.56 25.17
N GLY A 400 -22.40 10.76 24.32
CA GLY A 400 -22.77 9.38 24.02
C GLY A 400 -21.58 8.59 23.55
N ASN A 401 -21.75 7.27 23.39
CA ASN A 401 -20.72 6.43 22.84
C ASN A 401 -20.48 6.72 21.37
N TRP A 402 -19.23 6.58 20.94
CA TRP A 402 -18.82 6.53 19.55
C TRP A 402 -18.51 5.08 19.23
N ASP A 403 -19.41 4.43 18.52
CA ASP A 403 -19.22 3.03 18.22
C ASP A 403 -18.25 2.86 17.06
N GLY A 404 -17.11 2.22 17.34
CA GLY A 404 -16.29 1.56 16.35
C GLY A 404 -16.87 0.16 16.16
N ASN A 405 -17.47 -0.12 15.04
CA ASN A 405 -17.95 -1.46 14.71
C ASN A 405 -17.17 -2.01 13.51
N ASP A 406 -17.15 -3.32 13.34
CA ASP A 406 -16.47 -3.99 12.22
C ASP A 406 -17.09 -3.68 10.86
N ASN A 407 -18.20 -2.95 10.83
CA ASN A 407 -18.99 -2.70 9.61
C ASN A 407 -18.63 -1.39 8.91
N PHE A 408 -17.53 -0.72 9.28
CA PHE A 408 -17.13 0.57 8.67
C PHE A 408 -16.90 0.51 7.15
N TYR A 409 -16.74 -0.68 6.58
CA TYR A 409 -16.68 -0.88 5.12
C TYR A 409 -18.06 -0.82 4.45
N THR A 410 -19.11 -1.15 5.19
CA THR A 410 -20.45 -1.34 4.67
C THR A 410 -21.46 -0.38 5.26
N GLU A 411 -21.13 0.28 6.36
CA GLU A 411 -21.98 1.23 7.06
C GLU A 411 -21.22 2.49 7.48
N SER A 412 -21.95 3.58 7.59
CA SER A 412 -21.45 4.82 8.17
C SER A 412 -21.32 4.66 9.69
N THR A 413 -20.12 4.71 10.23
CA THR A 413 -19.88 4.59 11.68
C THR A 413 -19.68 5.96 12.35
N ASP A 414 -20.03 6.05 13.61
CA ASP A 414 -19.87 7.29 14.38
C ASP A 414 -18.39 7.70 14.49
N THR A 415 -17.47 6.74 14.65
CA THR A 415 -16.04 6.97 14.79
C THR A 415 -15.43 7.55 13.51
N ILE A 416 -15.71 6.96 12.36
CA ILE A 416 -15.20 7.46 11.06
C ILE A 416 -15.82 8.81 10.73
N ASN A 417 -17.11 8.99 11.03
CA ASN A 417 -17.76 10.29 10.83
C ASN A 417 -17.16 11.38 11.72
N LEU A 418 -16.71 11.05 12.94
CA LEU A 418 -15.98 11.99 13.79
C LEU A 418 -14.69 12.45 13.12
N VAL A 419 -13.89 11.52 12.57
CA VAL A 419 -12.67 11.84 11.83
C VAL A 419 -12.99 12.77 10.67
N CYS A 420 -13.94 12.39 9.82
CA CYS A 420 -14.33 13.20 8.66
C CYS A 420 -14.86 14.60 9.05
N ALA A 421 -15.67 14.68 10.10
CA ALA A 421 -16.20 15.95 10.58
C ALA A 421 -15.11 16.87 11.16
N SER A 422 -14.18 16.27 11.88
CA SER A 422 -13.03 16.98 12.46
C SER A 422 -12.16 17.59 11.35
N VAL A 423 -11.76 16.76 10.39
CA VAL A 423 -10.98 17.19 9.23
C VAL A 423 -11.74 18.27 8.45
N LYS A 424 -13.00 18.03 8.12
CA LYS A 424 -13.82 18.98 7.36
C LYS A 424 -13.91 20.36 8.03
N GLU A 425 -14.18 20.41 9.33
CA GLU A 425 -14.39 21.69 10.04
C GLU A 425 -13.07 22.40 10.34
N ILE A 426 -12.09 21.70 10.92
CA ILE A 426 -10.85 22.31 11.37
C ILE A 426 -9.97 22.69 10.17
N ILE A 427 -9.83 21.78 9.20
CA ILE A 427 -9.04 22.08 8.00
C ILE A 427 -9.68 23.22 7.18
N SER A 428 -11.02 23.28 7.04
CA SER A 428 -11.67 24.45 6.43
C SER A 428 -11.30 25.77 7.10
N LYS A 429 -11.15 25.77 8.43
CA LYS A 429 -10.73 26.95 9.18
C LYS A 429 -9.27 27.29 8.88
N GLN A 430 -8.38 26.31 8.97
CA GLN A 430 -6.93 26.48 8.73
C GLN A 430 -6.65 26.94 7.29
N VAL A 431 -7.30 26.35 6.29
CA VAL A 431 -7.20 26.76 4.89
C VAL A 431 -7.60 28.23 4.70
N LYS A 432 -8.69 28.68 5.32
CA LYS A 432 -9.12 30.09 5.24
C LYS A 432 -8.16 31.05 5.90
N GLU A 433 -7.51 30.64 6.97
CA GLU A 433 -6.55 31.48 7.71
C GLU A 433 -5.18 31.54 7.03
N LYS A 434 -4.72 30.44 6.45
CA LYS A 434 -3.35 30.27 5.93
C LYS A 434 -3.25 30.20 4.40
N TYR A 435 -4.37 30.28 3.66
CA TYR A 435 -4.35 30.18 2.20
C TYR A 435 -3.71 31.41 1.58
N THR A 436 -2.56 31.24 0.96
CA THR A 436 -1.78 32.31 0.33
C THR A 436 -1.39 32.02 -1.12
N ARG A 437 -1.92 30.98 -1.75
CA ARG A 437 -1.48 30.56 -3.10
C ARG A 437 -1.89 31.56 -4.18
N PRO A 438 -1.01 31.79 -5.20
CA PRO A 438 -1.30 32.61 -6.37
C PRO A 438 -2.43 32.06 -7.24
N SER A 439 -2.99 32.91 -8.06
CA SER A 439 -4.22 32.85 -8.84
C SER A 439 -4.31 31.80 -9.97
N ASP A 440 -3.42 30.86 -10.06
CA ASP A 440 -3.34 29.86 -11.12
C ASP A 440 -3.76 28.44 -10.72
N ALA A 441 -3.97 28.18 -9.44
CA ALA A 441 -4.53 26.93 -8.97
C ALA A 441 -6.04 26.91 -9.21
N ARG A 442 -6.48 26.30 -10.32
CA ARG A 442 -7.89 26.11 -10.76
C ARG A 442 -8.81 27.27 -10.37
N ALA A 443 -8.90 28.25 -11.23
CA ALA A 443 -9.50 29.58 -11.02
C ALA A 443 -11.01 29.61 -10.64
N ASP A 444 -11.65 28.47 -10.48
CA ASP A 444 -13.10 28.33 -10.32
C ASP A 444 -13.53 28.00 -8.87
N LEU A 445 -12.62 28.15 -7.87
CA LEU A 445 -12.99 27.97 -6.47
C LEU A 445 -13.82 29.17 -5.98
N ASP A 446 -15.09 28.92 -5.70
CA ASP A 446 -16.03 29.89 -5.19
C ASP A 446 -16.03 30.00 -3.64
N HIS A 447 -15.26 29.11 -2.96
CA HIS A 447 -15.15 29.05 -1.50
C HIS A 447 -13.89 28.28 -1.07
N LEU A 448 -13.57 28.35 0.22
CA LEU A 448 -12.46 27.66 0.87
C LEU A 448 -12.91 26.65 1.95
N ASP A 449 -14.18 26.27 1.95
CA ASP A 449 -14.69 25.20 2.80
C ASP A 449 -14.41 23.83 2.16
N ILE A 450 -13.96 22.88 2.95
CA ILE A 450 -13.81 21.49 2.49
C ILE A 450 -15.21 20.93 2.18
N ASP A 451 -15.40 20.47 0.95
CA ASP A 451 -16.64 19.84 0.51
C ASP A 451 -16.68 18.38 0.91
N LEU A 452 -15.59 17.66 0.70
CA LEU A 452 -15.46 16.22 0.86
C LEU A 452 -14.17 15.86 1.61
N VAL A 453 -14.25 14.87 2.47
CA VAL A 453 -13.08 14.20 3.06
C VAL A 453 -13.01 12.80 2.49
N MET A 454 -11.86 12.43 1.96
CA MET A 454 -11.52 11.06 1.64
C MET A 454 -10.48 10.59 2.65
N THR A 455 -10.74 9.49 3.31
CA THR A 455 -9.82 8.87 4.27
C THR A 455 -9.88 7.36 4.10
N ASN A 456 -8.89 6.67 4.63
CA ASN A 456 -8.92 5.22 4.72
C ASN A 456 -9.33 4.77 6.12
N VAL A 457 -9.53 3.47 6.27
CA VAL A 457 -9.82 2.87 7.56
C VAL A 457 -8.55 2.73 8.38
N THR A 458 -8.52 3.35 9.54
CA THR A 458 -7.38 3.34 10.46
C THR A 458 -7.72 2.72 11.82
N VAL A 459 -8.98 2.37 12.03
CA VAL A 459 -9.45 1.74 13.28
C VAL A 459 -9.22 0.24 13.18
N SER A 460 -8.30 -0.28 13.99
CA SER A 460 -7.88 -1.69 13.88
C SER A 460 -8.58 -2.66 14.86
N ASP A 461 -9.31 -2.17 15.86
CA ASP A 461 -9.71 -2.99 17.01
C ASP A 461 -11.13 -2.74 17.55
N ASN A 462 -12.07 -2.31 16.74
CA ASN A 462 -13.45 -2.05 17.18
C ASN A 462 -13.58 -1.14 18.39
N TYR A 463 -12.66 -0.19 18.52
CA TYR A 463 -12.64 0.67 19.69
C TYR A 463 -13.88 1.55 19.78
N THR A 464 -14.60 1.40 20.89
CA THR A 464 -15.72 2.28 21.23
C THR A 464 -15.26 3.33 22.24
N VAL A 465 -15.31 4.61 21.84
CA VAL A 465 -15.16 5.71 22.81
C VAL A 465 -16.43 5.79 23.65
N LYS A 466 -16.27 5.68 24.96
CA LYS A 466 -17.44 5.69 25.88
C LYS A 466 -17.83 7.12 26.21
N ALA A 467 -19.13 7.33 26.48
CA ALA A 467 -19.66 8.59 26.96
C ALA A 467 -18.89 9.07 28.22
N GLY A 468 -18.52 10.34 28.25
CA GLY A 468 -17.74 10.93 29.33
C GLY A 468 -16.55 11.73 28.84
N ASP A 469 -15.48 11.73 29.63
CA ASP A 469 -14.23 12.40 29.28
C ASP A 469 -13.52 11.63 28.15
N ILE A 470 -12.91 12.40 27.23
CA ILE A 470 -12.09 11.89 26.11
C ILE A 470 -10.66 12.35 26.35
N SER A 471 -9.71 11.46 26.18
CA SER A 471 -8.26 11.71 26.23
C SER A 471 -7.60 11.57 24.85
N TYR A 472 -6.33 11.94 24.73
CA TYR A 472 -5.55 11.63 23.54
C TYR A 472 -5.43 10.12 23.27
N LYS A 473 -5.44 9.28 24.30
CA LYS A 473 -5.46 7.82 24.18
C LYS A 473 -6.65 7.35 23.34
N ASP A 474 -7.84 7.93 23.55
CA ASP A 474 -9.03 7.64 22.77
C ASP A 474 -8.84 8.07 21.32
N ILE A 475 -8.20 9.22 21.07
CA ILE A 475 -7.95 9.73 19.71
C ILE A 475 -6.98 8.81 18.95
N TYR A 476 -5.87 8.41 19.56
CA TYR A 476 -4.92 7.48 18.94
C TYR A 476 -5.56 6.12 18.62
N ARG A 477 -6.50 5.66 19.42
CA ARG A 477 -7.25 4.43 19.14
C ARG A 477 -8.26 4.59 18.01
N ILE A 478 -8.78 5.80 17.79
CA ILE A 478 -9.63 6.14 16.65
C ILE A 478 -8.81 6.29 15.37
N TYR A 479 -7.67 6.96 15.49
CA TYR A 479 -6.80 7.26 14.35
C TYR A 479 -5.33 7.03 14.73
N LYS A 480 -4.78 5.87 14.34
CA LYS A 480 -3.49 5.37 14.84
C LYS A 480 -2.29 6.09 14.23
N PHE A 481 -2.35 6.45 12.95
CA PHE A 481 -1.20 6.89 12.18
C PHE A 481 -1.06 8.42 12.19
N ALA A 482 0.18 8.90 12.25
CA ALA A 482 0.50 10.32 12.13
C ALA A 482 0.45 10.74 10.65
N ASN A 483 -0.75 10.90 10.15
CA ASN A 483 -0.99 11.37 8.79
C ASN A 483 -1.32 12.86 8.78
N SER A 484 -0.81 13.57 7.77
CA SER A 484 -1.16 14.96 7.48
C SER A 484 -2.24 15.06 6.40
N VAL A 485 -2.95 16.17 6.37
CA VAL A 485 -4.03 16.43 5.41
C VAL A 485 -3.54 17.28 4.25
N TYR A 486 -3.90 16.87 3.06
CA TYR A 486 -3.72 17.59 1.80
C TYR A 486 -5.08 18.04 1.29
N VAL A 487 -5.18 19.27 0.79
CA VAL A 487 -6.42 19.79 0.21
C VAL A 487 -6.24 19.96 -1.28
N ILE A 488 -6.96 19.15 -2.04
CA ILE A 488 -6.85 19.05 -3.49
C ILE A 488 -8.17 19.48 -4.15
N PRO A 489 -8.16 20.43 -5.10
CA PRO A 489 -9.30 20.72 -5.93
C PRO A 489 -9.56 19.58 -6.93
N MET A 490 -10.71 18.93 -6.84
CA MET A 490 -11.11 17.85 -7.74
C MET A 490 -12.42 18.20 -8.45
N THR A 491 -12.55 17.78 -9.71
CA THR A 491 -13.84 17.83 -10.42
C THR A 491 -14.79 16.78 -9.88
N GLY A 492 -16.10 16.99 -10.01
CA GLY A 492 -17.08 15.99 -9.63
C GLY A 492 -16.90 14.67 -10.39
N LYS A 493 -16.47 14.75 -11.65
CA LYS A 493 -16.18 13.53 -12.41
C LYS A 493 -15.01 12.75 -11.81
N GLU A 494 -13.92 13.41 -11.43
CA GLU A 494 -12.78 12.75 -10.77
C GLU A 494 -13.20 12.10 -9.45
N ILE A 495 -13.99 12.81 -8.63
CA ILE A 495 -14.55 12.26 -7.38
C ILE A 495 -15.40 11.01 -7.66
N LYS A 496 -16.27 11.08 -8.66
CA LYS A 496 -17.14 9.96 -9.02
C LYS A 496 -16.32 8.77 -9.53
N ASP A 497 -15.33 9.00 -10.38
CA ASP A 497 -14.46 7.95 -10.90
C ASP A 497 -13.74 7.20 -9.76
N ILE A 498 -13.20 7.93 -8.77
CA ILE A 498 -12.58 7.35 -7.56
C ILE A 498 -13.59 6.52 -6.75
N MET A 499 -14.81 7.03 -6.58
CA MET A 499 -15.85 6.31 -5.84
C MET A 499 -16.29 5.04 -6.58
N GLU A 500 -16.40 5.07 -7.90
CA GLU A 500 -16.72 3.90 -8.73
C GLU A 500 -15.61 2.85 -8.66
N GLU A 501 -14.34 3.26 -8.72
CA GLU A 501 -13.20 2.37 -8.54
C GLU A 501 -13.22 1.70 -7.16
N ASN A 502 -13.43 2.48 -6.08
CA ASN A 502 -13.55 1.94 -4.73
C ASN A 502 -14.71 0.94 -4.60
N ALA A 503 -15.88 1.22 -5.20
CA ALA A 503 -17.02 0.31 -5.18
C ALA A 503 -16.77 -0.97 -5.98
N SER A 504 -15.97 -0.92 -7.04
CA SER A 504 -15.75 -2.06 -7.94
C SER A 504 -14.59 -2.95 -7.51
N GLU A 505 -13.54 -2.37 -6.95
CA GLU A 505 -12.32 -3.10 -6.61
C GLU A 505 -12.22 -3.47 -5.13
N LYS A 506 -12.85 -2.68 -4.25
CA LYS A 506 -12.70 -2.84 -2.80
C LYS A 506 -13.92 -3.47 -2.11
N LEU A 507 -15.03 -3.66 -2.82
CA LEU A 507 -16.25 -4.22 -2.28
C LEU A 507 -16.78 -5.35 -3.16
N SER A 508 -17.22 -6.42 -2.53
CA SER A 508 -17.92 -7.52 -3.20
C SER A 508 -19.27 -7.77 -2.54
N ALA A 509 -20.17 -8.36 -3.29
CA ALA A 509 -21.47 -8.77 -2.79
C ALA A 509 -21.73 -10.25 -3.12
N SER A 510 -22.33 -10.95 -2.17
CA SER A 510 -22.87 -12.31 -2.37
C SER A 510 -24.28 -12.38 -1.83
N VAL A 511 -25.09 -13.31 -2.33
CA VAL A 511 -26.42 -13.53 -1.80
C VAL A 511 -26.40 -14.78 -0.92
N GLN A 512 -26.70 -14.62 0.36
CA GLN A 512 -26.77 -15.71 1.33
C GLN A 512 -28.16 -15.74 1.96
N ASN A 513 -28.83 -16.87 1.90
CA ASN A 513 -30.21 -17.04 2.41
C ASN A 513 -31.24 -16.01 1.88
N GLY A 514 -31.01 -15.47 0.68
CA GLY A 514 -31.89 -14.46 0.08
C GLY A 514 -31.61 -13.02 0.51
N GLU A 515 -30.54 -12.79 1.25
CA GLU A 515 -30.08 -11.48 1.67
C GLU A 515 -28.69 -11.18 1.06
N ALA A 516 -28.47 -9.94 0.66
CA ALA A 516 -27.17 -9.51 0.17
C ALA A 516 -26.18 -9.39 1.35
N VAL A 517 -25.02 -10.02 1.20
CA VAL A 517 -23.90 -9.93 2.14
C VAL A 517 -22.77 -9.20 1.43
N PHE A 518 -22.31 -8.11 2.01
CA PHE A 518 -21.24 -7.29 1.50
C PHE A 518 -19.93 -7.65 2.20
N THR A 519 -18.88 -7.74 1.43
CA THR A 519 -17.56 -8.14 1.93
C THR A 519 -16.49 -7.20 1.37
N PRO A 520 -15.56 -6.69 2.23
CA PRO A 520 -14.41 -5.96 1.74
C PRO A 520 -13.47 -6.87 0.94
N VAL A 521 -12.78 -6.31 -0.04
CA VAL A 521 -11.80 -7.00 -0.89
C VAL A 521 -10.45 -6.31 -0.73
N GLY A 522 -9.40 -7.08 -0.50
CA GLY A 522 -8.05 -6.58 -0.29
C GLY A 522 -7.85 -5.97 1.11
N ASP A 523 -6.77 -5.23 1.26
CA ASP A 523 -6.34 -4.71 2.54
C ASP A 523 -7.19 -3.53 3.01
N SER A 524 -7.53 -3.53 4.30
CA SER A 524 -8.42 -2.54 4.91
C SER A 524 -7.96 -1.10 4.71
N TYR A 525 -6.67 -0.87 4.77
CA TYR A 525 -6.07 0.47 4.65
C TYR A 525 -6.11 1.04 3.22
N THR A 526 -6.47 0.23 2.22
CA THR A 526 -6.67 0.70 0.84
C THR A 526 -8.11 1.07 0.52
N HIS A 527 -9.05 0.85 1.44
CA HIS A 527 -10.46 1.21 1.26
C HIS A 527 -10.70 2.68 1.56
N LEU A 528 -11.30 3.39 0.63
CA LEU A 528 -11.65 4.79 0.81
C LEU A 528 -13.03 4.96 1.46
N ILE A 529 -13.08 5.89 2.40
CA ILE A 529 -14.29 6.35 3.06
C ILE A 529 -14.49 7.83 2.74
N PHE A 530 -15.74 8.21 2.48
CA PHE A 530 -16.11 9.53 2.00
C PHE A 530 -17.01 10.23 3.03
N GLY A 531 -16.51 11.31 3.62
CA GLY A 531 -17.25 12.13 4.60
C GLY A 531 -17.64 13.49 4.03
N GLY A 532 -18.85 13.95 4.36
CA GLY A 532 -19.37 15.22 3.88
C GLY A 532 -20.23 15.14 2.62
N LEU A 533 -20.45 13.93 2.09
CA LEU A 533 -21.26 13.66 0.91
C LEU A 533 -22.23 12.50 1.21
N SER A 534 -23.48 12.64 0.80
CA SER A 534 -24.43 11.53 0.86
C SER A 534 -24.47 10.78 -0.47
N PHE A 535 -24.34 9.45 -0.42
CA PHE A 535 -24.29 8.61 -1.61
C PHE A 535 -24.77 7.18 -1.34
N GLU A 536 -24.96 6.41 -2.40
CA GLU A 536 -25.32 5.00 -2.37
C GLU A 536 -24.45 4.22 -3.35
N TYR A 537 -23.88 3.10 -2.90
CA TYR A 537 -23.29 2.08 -3.74
C TYR A 537 -24.34 0.98 -4.02
N ASP A 538 -24.61 0.71 -5.27
CA ASP A 538 -25.39 -0.44 -5.70
C ASP A 538 -24.50 -1.46 -6.39
N LEU A 539 -24.05 -2.46 -5.62
CA LEU A 539 -23.09 -3.44 -6.11
C LEU A 539 -23.66 -4.45 -7.12
N ALA A 540 -24.96 -4.42 -7.35
CA ALA A 540 -25.56 -5.19 -8.44
C ALA A 540 -25.42 -4.52 -9.80
N LYS A 541 -25.04 -3.25 -9.82
CA LYS A 541 -24.80 -2.51 -11.05
C LYS A 541 -23.37 -2.75 -11.55
N ARG A 542 -23.17 -2.48 -12.81
CA ARG A 542 -21.86 -2.59 -13.47
C ARG A 542 -20.90 -1.53 -12.97
N ASP A 543 -19.62 -1.81 -13.17
CA ASP A 543 -18.56 -0.84 -12.97
C ASP A 543 -18.88 0.46 -13.70
N SER A 544 -18.48 1.57 -13.11
CA SER A 544 -18.80 2.93 -13.55
C SER A 544 -20.29 3.32 -13.51
N SER A 545 -21.13 2.50 -12.84
CA SER A 545 -22.57 2.78 -12.64
C SER A 545 -23.05 2.43 -11.24
N LYS A 546 -22.15 2.02 -10.35
CA LYS A 546 -22.47 1.58 -8.98
C LYS A 546 -22.79 2.73 -8.06
N VAL A 547 -22.30 3.94 -8.34
CA VAL A 547 -22.38 5.10 -7.46
C VAL A 547 -23.55 6.00 -7.83
N SER A 548 -24.42 6.23 -6.86
CA SER A 548 -25.45 7.27 -6.94
C SER A 548 -25.13 8.36 -5.91
N ILE A 549 -24.75 9.55 -6.39
CA ILE A 549 -24.35 10.66 -5.55
C ILE A 549 -25.54 11.57 -5.24
N GLY A 550 -25.72 11.91 -3.97
CA GLY A 550 -26.71 12.82 -3.46
C GLY A 550 -26.19 14.27 -3.38
N SER A 551 -26.21 14.83 -2.19
CA SER A 551 -25.77 16.21 -1.94
C SER A 551 -24.62 16.26 -0.93
N PHE A 552 -23.81 17.31 -1.02
CA PHE A 552 -22.85 17.63 0.01
C PHE A 552 -23.53 18.10 1.30
N SER A 553 -22.87 17.87 2.43
CA SER A 553 -23.34 18.27 3.76
C SER A 553 -23.53 19.78 3.92
N ASN A 554 -22.85 20.58 3.10
CA ASN A 554 -22.99 22.05 3.06
C ASN A 554 -24.14 22.52 2.15
N GLY A 555 -24.92 21.60 1.59
CA GLY A 555 -26.07 21.89 0.74
C GLY A 555 -25.75 22.13 -0.74
N ARG A 556 -24.50 22.06 -1.15
CA ARG A 556 -24.12 22.15 -2.57
C ARG A 556 -24.63 20.92 -3.33
N THR A 557 -25.08 21.16 -4.55
CA THR A 557 -25.48 20.09 -5.47
C THR A 557 -24.24 19.55 -6.17
N PHE A 558 -24.10 18.23 -6.19
CA PHE A 558 -23.03 17.57 -6.94
C PHE A 558 -23.24 17.74 -8.47
N LYS A 559 -22.16 18.04 -9.19
CA LYS A 559 -22.12 18.14 -10.65
C LYS A 559 -20.79 17.61 -11.13
N ASP A 560 -20.78 16.84 -12.21
CA ASP A 560 -19.58 16.25 -12.78
C ASP A 560 -18.52 17.30 -13.20
N ASP A 561 -18.98 18.46 -13.70
CA ASP A 561 -18.12 19.60 -14.08
C ASP A 561 -17.86 20.61 -12.94
N GLY A 562 -18.41 20.39 -11.76
CA GLY A 562 -18.15 21.22 -10.58
C GLY A 562 -16.77 20.96 -10.01
N VAL A 563 -16.13 21.98 -9.44
CA VAL A 563 -14.87 21.84 -8.70
C VAL A 563 -15.14 21.89 -7.19
N TYR A 564 -14.56 20.94 -6.46
CA TYR A 564 -14.77 20.76 -5.04
C TYR A 564 -13.44 20.67 -4.30
N LEU A 565 -13.38 21.20 -3.08
CA LEU A 565 -12.23 21.02 -2.21
C LEU A 565 -12.31 19.68 -1.48
N VAL A 566 -11.36 18.81 -1.76
CA VAL A 566 -11.27 17.48 -1.18
C VAL A 566 -10.08 17.42 -0.24
N ALA A 567 -10.34 17.07 1.01
CA ALA A 567 -9.30 16.77 1.98
C ALA A 567 -8.95 15.27 1.91
N VAL A 568 -7.68 14.97 1.72
CA VAL A 568 -7.14 13.60 1.68
C VAL A 568 -5.98 13.50 2.66
N ASN A 569 -5.64 12.32 3.15
CA ASN A 569 -4.40 12.14 3.91
C ASN A 569 -3.22 11.78 2.99
N ASN A 570 -2.00 12.02 3.44
CA ASN A 570 -0.78 11.73 2.69
C ASN A 570 -0.68 10.27 2.26
N TYR A 571 -1.09 9.33 3.11
CA TYR A 571 -1.02 7.90 2.83
C TYR A 571 -1.87 7.50 1.61
N ILE A 572 -3.16 7.87 1.58
CA ILE A 572 -4.03 7.52 0.44
C ILE A 572 -3.65 8.25 -0.84
N LEU A 573 -3.05 9.44 -0.73
CA LEU A 573 -2.56 10.20 -1.88
C LEU A 573 -1.37 9.52 -2.53
N GLY A 574 -0.46 8.95 -1.73
CA GLY A 574 0.73 8.24 -2.20
C GLY A 574 0.48 6.78 -2.60
N ASN A 575 -0.57 6.15 -2.09
CA ASN A 575 -0.83 4.73 -2.33
C ASN A 575 -1.60 4.50 -3.63
N GLU A 576 -0.96 3.84 -4.60
CA GLU A 576 -1.55 3.55 -5.91
C GLU A 576 -2.79 2.64 -5.84
N ASN A 577 -2.96 1.87 -4.77
CA ASN A 577 -4.11 1.01 -4.56
C ASN A 577 -5.34 1.74 -3.99
N CYS A 578 -5.24 3.05 -3.76
CA CYS A 578 -6.33 3.87 -3.22
C CYS A 578 -7.10 4.68 -4.28
N GLY A 579 -6.89 4.46 -5.57
CA GLY A 579 -7.64 5.14 -6.65
C GLY A 579 -7.28 6.61 -6.89
N LEU A 580 -6.28 7.16 -6.18
CA LEU A 580 -5.85 8.56 -6.29
C LEU A 580 -4.64 8.77 -7.22
N ARG A 581 -4.33 7.81 -8.08
CA ARG A 581 -3.13 7.75 -8.94
C ARG A 581 -2.90 8.98 -9.83
N LYS A 582 -3.94 9.77 -10.09
CA LYS A 582 -3.88 10.97 -10.94
C LYS A 582 -3.44 12.21 -10.18
N PHE A 583 -3.34 12.13 -8.86
CA PHE A 583 -3.05 13.24 -7.98
C PHE A 583 -1.73 13.03 -7.23
N SER A 584 -1.09 14.12 -6.90
CA SER A 584 0.16 14.17 -6.14
C SER A 584 0.12 15.33 -5.14
N ALA A 585 1.15 15.45 -4.32
CA ALA A 585 1.32 16.59 -3.44
C ALA A 585 1.32 17.95 -4.19
N ASP A 586 1.79 17.98 -5.44
CA ASP A 586 1.82 19.18 -6.29
C ASP A 586 0.42 19.71 -6.66
N ASP A 587 -0.59 18.86 -6.63
CA ASP A 587 -1.98 19.25 -6.87
C ASP A 587 -2.65 19.89 -5.66
N ALA A 588 -2.04 19.76 -4.47
CA ALA A 588 -2.58 20.31 -3.25
C ALA A 588 -2.47 21.84 -3.22
N ILE A 589 -3.54 22.50 -2.83
CA ILE A 589 -3.55 23.97 -2.59
C ILE A 589 -3.16 24.31 -1.17
N TRP A 590 -3.17 23.34 -0.28
CA TRP A 590 -2.82 23.48 1.12
C TRP A 590 -2.42 22.13 1.70
N ILE A 591 -1.42 22.11 2.58
CA ILE A 591 -0.90 20.92 3.26
C ILE A 591 -0.79 21.24 4.75
N GLN A 592 -1.25 20.35 5.61
CA GLN A 592 -1.34 20.55 7.05
C GLN A 592 0.02 20.77 7.72
N SER A 593 1.05 20.06 7.25
CA SER A 593 2.41 20.10 7.82
C SER A 593 3.36 21.10 7.15
N ASP A 594 2.86 21.90 6.20
CA ASP A 594 3.68 22.81 5.35
C ASP A 594 4.35 23.96 6.15
N ASP A 595 3.99 24.19 7.39
CA ASP A 595 4.59 25.18 8.27
C ASP A 595 5.59 24.60 9.31
N GLY A 596 5.93 23.31 9.18
CA GLY A 596 6.90 22.63 10.05
C GLY A 596 6.41 22.38 11.49
N ASN A 597 5.16 22.65 11.80
CA ASN A 597 4.63 22.48 13.16
C ASN A 597 4.25 21.04 13.52
N GLY A 598 4.35 20.10 12.57
CA GLY A 598 4.09 18.68 12.80
C GLY A 598 2.67 18.37 13.26
N GLU A 599 1.68 19.15 12.77
CA GLU A 599 0.27 18.88 13.04
C GLU A 599 -0.22 17.69 12.22
N PHE A 600 -0.96 16.79 12.86
CA PHE A 600 -1.50 15.58 12.25
C PHE A 600 -3.01 15.49 12.42
N ILE A 601 -3.63 14.51 11.80
CA ILE A 601 -5.08 14.27 11.89
C ILE A 601 -5.51 14.07 13.34
N GLN A 602 -4.67 13.48 14.20
CA GLN A 602 -4.96 13.33 15.63
C GLN A 602 -5.15 14.69 16.32
N ASP A 603 -4.31 15.68 16.00
CA ASP A 603 -4.41 17.02 16.54
C ASP A 603 -5.66 17.74 16.04
N THR A 604 -5.99 17.52 14.75
CA THR A 604 -7.24 18.00 14.15
C THR A 604 -8.47 17.44 14.88
N ILE A 605 -8.48 16.15 15.22
CA ILE A 605 -9.56 15.52 16.00
C ILE A 605 -9.58 16.10 17.41
N ALA A 606 -8.44 16.29 18.05
CA ALA A 606 -8.31 16.89 19.38
C ALA A 606 -8.85 18.33 19.42
N GLU A 607 -8.47 19.18 18.46
CA GLU A 607 -8.97 20.56 18.34
C GLU A 607 -10.49 20.58 18.15
N TYR A 608 -11.03 19.72 17.29
CA TYR A 608 -12.47 19.61 17.07
C TYR A 608 -13.21 19.27 18.37
N ILE A 609 -12.79 18.20 19.06
CA ILE A 609 -13.40 17.76 20.33
C ILE A 609 -13.30 18.85 21.38
N THR A 610 -12.14 19.47 21.54
CA THR A 610 -11.93 20.58 22.47
C THR A 610 -12.86 21.76 22.16
N SER A 611 -12.93 22.15 20.89
CA SER A 611 -13.79 23.26 20.44
C SER A 611 -15.27 22.96 20.72
N LYS A 612 -15.74 21.76 20.36
CA LYS A 612 -17.15 21.38 20.60
C LYS A 612 -17.47 21.25 22.08
N THR A 613 -16.55 20.71 22.88
CA THR A 613 -16.70 20.67 24.35
C THR A 613 -16.81 22.05 24.94
N ARG A 614 -15.98 23.00 24.51
CA ARG A 614 -16.02 24.39 24.99
C ARG A 614 -17.31 25.10 24.62
N ILE A 615 -17.84 24.85 23.40
CA ILE A 615 -19.05 25.55 22.90
C ILE A 615 -20.32 24.90 23.44
N ASN A 616 -20.40 23.56 23.40
CA ASN A 616 -21.62 22.79 23.63
C ASN A 616 -21.61 22.00 24.95
N GLY A 617 -20.49 22.00 25.70
CA GLY A 617 -20.28 21.18 26.87
C GLY A 617 -19.82 19.75 26.57
N SER A 618 -20.06 19.26 25.36
CA SER A 618 -19.62 17.95 24.87
C SER A 618 -19.75 17.85 23.35
N VAL A 619 -19.08 16.88 22.75
CA VAL A 619 -19.37 16.42 21.38
C VAL A 619 -20.52 15.42 21.45
N THR A 620 -21.40 15.46 20.46
CA THR A 620 -22.55 14.52 20.37
C THR A 620 -22.34 13.57 19.19
N PRO A 621 -22.45 12.23 19.36
CA PRO A 621 -22.44 11.28 18.27
C PRO A 621 -23.63 11.51 17.30
N ARG A 622 -23.48 11.07 16.05
CA ARG A 622 -24.57 11.01 15.04
C ARG A 622 -25.21 12.34 14.64
N LEU A 623 -24.52 13.47 14.80
CA LEU A 623 -25.01 14.78 14.33
C LEU A 623 -24.43 15.20 12.96
N PHE A 624 -24.18 14.20 12.09
CA PHE A 624 -23.65 14.46 10.76
C PHE A 624 -24.80 14.49 9.75
N ASN A 625 -24.75 15.43 8.83
CA ASN A 625 -25.78 15.64 7.80
C ASN A 625 -25.38 15.02 6.46
N TRP A 626 -24.66 13.93 6.49
CA TRP A 626 -24.38 13.03 5.36
C TRP A 626 -24.58 11.58 5.79
N SER A 627 -24.89 10.74 4.83
CA SER A 627 -25.02 9.30 5.04
C SER A 627 -24.74 8.57 3.75
N TRP A 628 -24.26 7.35 3.87
CA TRP A 628 -24.08 6.48 2.74
C TRP A 628 -24.55 5.06 3.08
N LYS A 629 -24.82 4.28 2.05
CA LYS A 629 -25.22 2.89 2.21
C LYS A 629 -24.79 2.09 1.01
N ILE A 630 -24.69 0.77 1.22
CA ILE A 630 -24.51 -0.20 0.17
C ILE A 630 -25.84 -0.91 -0.05
N THR A 631 -26.18 -1.12 -1.31
CA THR A 631 -27.37 -1.86 -1.73
C THR A 631 -27.00 -2.90 -2.78
N TYR A 632 -27.90 -3.79 -3.03
CA TYR A 632 -27.82 -4.77 -4.10
C TYR A 632 -29.19 -4.85 -4.76
N SER A 633 -29.39 -4.12 -5.85
CA SER A 633 -30.67 -3.96 -6.51
C SER A 633 -31.10 -5.17 -7.34
N ALA A 634 -30.19 -6.10 -7.62
CA ALA A 634 -30.58 -7.36 -8.23
C ALA A 634 -31.49 -8.15 -7.29
N SER A 635 -32.45 -8.87 -7.88
CA SER A 635 -33.38 -9.66 -7.09
C SER A 635 -32.65 -10.65 -6.20
N THR A 636 -32.74 -10.46 -4.88
CA THR A 636 -32.16 -11.39 -3.89
C THR A 636 -32.88 -12.73 -3.84
N SER A 637 -33.89 -12.92 -4.69
CA SER A 637 -34.67 -14.15 -4.80
C SER A 637 -33.93 -15.31 -5.49
N GLY A 638 -32.56 -15.29 -5.43
CA GLY A 638 -31.78 -16.50 -5.68
C GLY A 638 -31.83 -17.02 -7.10
N ILE A 639 -31.89 -16.13 -8.09
CA ILE A 639 -31.72 -16.53 -9.47
C ILE A 639 -30.38 -15.98 -9.94
N GLU A 640 -29.29 -16.70 -9.66
CA GLU A 640 -28.39 -16.93 -10.80
C GLU A 640 -29.29 -17.53 -11.88
N PRO A 641 -29.36 -16.94 -13.08
CA PRO A 641 -30.12 -17.56 -14.14
C PRO A 641 -29.65 -19.00 -14.21
N ASP A 642 -30.59 -19.96 -14.24
CA ASP A 642 -30.25 -21.37 -14.39
C ASP A 642 -29.21 -21.42 -15.50
N SER A 643 -28.10 -22.13 -15.32
CA SER A 643 -26.99 -22.15 -16.30
C SER A 643 -27.43 -22.44 -17.73
N LYS A 644 -28.65 -22.92 -17.88
CA LYS A 644 -29.35 -23.14 -19.17
C LYS A 644 -29.95 -21.86 -19.80
N ASP A 645 -30.13 -20.81 -19.01
CA ASP A 645 -30.75 -19.55 -19.47
C ASP A 645 -29.72 -18.43 -19.66
N VAL A 646 -28.45 -18.67 -19.31
CA VAL A 646 -27.33 -17.73 -19.53
C VAL A 646 -26.90 -17.84 -20.99
N LEU A 647 -27.08 -16.78 -21.74
CA LEU A 647 -26.62 -16.66 -23.11
C LEU A 647 -25.15 -16.22 -23.20
N ALA A 648 -24.78 -15.25 -22.43
CA ALA A 648 -23.42 -14.69 -22.39
C ALA A 648 -23.17 -13.94 -21.07
N VAL A 649 -21.90 -13.84 -20.69
CA VAL A 649 -21.44 -13.21 -19.45
C VAL A 649 -20.69 -11.91 -19.77
N TYR A 650 -20.93 -10.87 -18.98
CA TYR A 650 -20.23 -9.59 -19.13
C TYR A 650 -18.73 -9.78 -18.97
N GLU A 651 -17.94 -9.24 -19.91
CA GLU A 651 -16.49 -9.24 -19.87
C GLU A 651 -15.95 -7.81 -19.73
N LYS A 652 -15.28 -7.56 -18.62
CA LYS A 652 -14.72 -6.25 -18.27
C LYS A 652 -13.55 -5.86 -19.18
N ASP A 653 -12.74 -6.84 -19.57
CA ASP A 653 -11.52 -6.63 -20.37
C ASP A 653 -11.51 -7.63 -21.54
N PRO A 654 -12.16 -7.30 -22.68
CA PRO A 654 -12.29 -8.22 -23.79
C PRO A 654 -10.94 -8.73 -24.32
N GLN A 655 -10.78 -10.04 -24.38
CA GLN A 655 -9.56 -10.75 -24.72
C GLN A 655 -9.47 -11.12 -26.19
N ASP A 656 -8.24 -11.33 -26.67
CA ASP A 656 -7.96 -11.79 -28.03
C ASP A 656 -8.51 -13.20 -28.31
N GLU A 657 -8.96 -13.43 -29.52
CA GLU A 657 -9.55 -14.70 -29.99
C GLU A 657 -10.79 -15.19 -29.24
N LYS A 658 -11.39 -14.36 -28.39
CA LYS A 658 -12.65 -14.69 -27.70
C LYS A 658 -13.87 -14.15 -28.42
N LYS A 659 -15.03 -14.78 -28.16
CA LYS A 659 -16.32 -14.44 -28.79
C LYS A 659 -17.17 -13.60 -27.87
N TYR A 660 -17.72 -12.53 -28.43
CA TYR A 660 -18.55 -11.59 -27.68
C TYR A 660 -19.82 -11.21 -28.43
N ILE A 661 -20.86 -10.93 -27.67
CA ILE A 661 -22.02 -10.14 -28.10
C ILE A 661 -21.74 -8.69 -27.72
N LEU A 662 -21.79 -7.79 -28.71
CA LEU A 662 -21.74 -6.35 -28.46
C LEU A 662 -23.14 -5.88 -28.06
N TYR A 663 -23.23 -5.31 -26.85
CA TYR A 663 -24.47 -4.85 -26.27
C TYR A 663 -24.47 -3.35 -26.06
N HIS A 664 -25.53 -2.70 -26.47
CA HIS A 664 -25.73 -1.26 -26.28
C HIS A 664 -26.68 -1.04 -25.10
N GLU A 665 -26.12 -0.63 -23.96
CA GLU A 665 -26.80 -0.50 -22.67
C GLU A 665 -28.05 0.38 -22.72
N ALA A 666 -27.91 1.59 -23.29
CA ALA A 666 -28.97 2.59 -23.27
C ALA A 666 -30.24 2.16 -24.02
N SER A 667 -30.13 1.24 -24.98
CA SER A 667 -31.29 0.70 -25.70
C SER A 667 -31.61 -0.74 -25.36
N GLY A 668 -30.76 -1.46 -24.62
CA GLY A 668 -30.93 -2.88 -24.32
C GLY A 668 -30.83 -3.78 -25.56
N THR A 669 -30.01 -3.41 -26.57
CA THR A 669 -30.00 -4.07 -27.86
C THR A 669 -28.63 -4.58 -28.25
N THR A 670 -28.62 -5.67 -29.03
CA THR A 670 -27.42 -6.17 -29.71
C THR A 670 -27.52 -6.01 -31.22
N ILE A 671 -26.38 -6.13 -31.89
CA ILE A 671 -26.29 -6.04 -33.32
C ILE A 671 -26.89 -7.30 -33.97
N THR A 672 -27.84 -7.10 -34.89
CA THR A 672 -28.45 -8.17 -35.67
C THR A 672 -28.36 -7.84 -37.18
N THR A 673 -28.48 -8.87 -38.01
CA THR A 673 -28.66 -8.71 -39.44
C THR A 673 -30.07 -9.06 -39.87
N ASN A 674 -30.55 -8.46 -40.96
CA ASN A 674 -31.76 -8.90 -41.62
C ASN A 674 -31.53 -10.25 -42.36
N ALA A 675 -32.61 -10.87 -42.82
CA ALA A 675 -32.58 -12.15 -43.50
C ALA A 675 -31.68 -12.19 -44.77
N SER A 676 -31.25 -11.06 -45.31
CA SER A 676 -30.31 -10.96 -46.41
C SER A 676 -28.83 -10.76 -45.95
N GLY A 677 -28.55 -10.61 -44.66
CA GLY A 677 -27.22 -10.42 -44.10
C GLY A 677 -26.59 -9.08 -44.41
N VAL A 678 -27.33 -8.09 -44.90
CA VAL A 678 -26.78 -6.83 -45.47
C VAL A 678 -27.01 -5.62 -44.55
N ASN A 679 -28.12 -5.56 -43.84
CA ASN A 679 -28.46 -4.42 -43.01
C ASN A 679 -28.30 -4.77 -41.51
N LEU A 680 -27.56 -3.93 -40.83
CA LEU A 680 -27.39 -4.01 -39.40
C LEU A 680 -28.53 -3.31 -38.65
N ALA A 681 -29.14 -3.99 -37.74
CA ALA A 681 -30.21 -3.49 -36.90
C ALA A 681 -29.95 -3.83 -35.43
N GLY A 682 -30.69 -3.21 -34.53
CA GLY A 682 -30.68 -3.55 -33.09
C GLY A 682 -31.86 -4.43 -32.72
N THR A 683 -31.64 -5.50 -32.00
CA THR A 683 -32.67 -6.31 -31.41
C THR A 683 -32.48 -6.40 -29.92
N GLN A 684 -33.56 -6.24 -29.16
CA GLN A 684 -33.52 -6.31 -27.70
C GLN A 684 -33.16 -7.70 -27.23
N ILE A 685 -32.26 -7.75 -26.23
CA ILE A 685 -31.94 -8.93 -25.45
C ILE A 685 -32.09 -8.54 -23.97
N PRO A 686 -32.72 -9.39 -23.13
CA PRO A 686 -32.77 -9.15 -21.72
C PRO A 686 -31.37 -9.29 -21.09
N ALA A 687 -30.98 -8.32 -20.28
CA ALA A 687 -29.80 -8.37 -19.43
C ALA A 687 -30.23 -8.42 -17.97
N VAL A 688 -29.61 -9.30 -17.17
CA VAL A 688 -29.82 -9.42 -15.73
C VAL A 688 -28.46 -9.44 -15.06
N GLY A 689 -28.11 -8.33 -14.40
CA GLY A 689 -26.74 -8.17 -13.86
C GLY A 689 -25.70 -8.32 -14.98
N ASP A 690 -24.70 -9.16 -14.74
CA ASP A 690 -23.60 -9.43 -15.68
C ASP A 690 -23.94 -10.51 -16.74
N TYR A 691 -25.22 -10.83 -16.92
CA TYR A 691 -25.64 -11.89 -17.82
C TYR A 691 -26.62 -11.39 -18.88
N LEU A 692 -26.40 -11.77 -20.14
CA LEU A 692 -27.45 -11.78 -21.13
C LEU A 692 -28.21 -13.10 -20.99
N THR A 693 -29.54 -13.03 -21.04
CA THR A 693 -30.42 -14.16 -20.78
C THR A 693 -31.41 -14.41 -21.91
N GLY A 694 -31.90 -15.63 -22.01
CA GLY A 694 -32.85 -16.06 -23.04
C GLY A 694 -32.18 -16.56 -24.31
N ASP A 695 -32.97 -16.73 -25.35
CA ASP A 695 -32.46 -17.21 -26.65
C ASP A 695 -31.80 -16.08 -27.45
N LEU A 696 -30.71 -16.42 -28.13
CA LEU A 696 -30.06 -15.49 -29.06
C LEU A 696 -31.05 -15.07 -30.14
N PRO A 697 -31.35 -13.78 -30.32
CA PRO A 697 -32.28 -13.32 -31.33
C PRO A 697 -31.88 -13.74 -32.74
N ALA A 698 -32.85 -14.07 -33.57
CA ALA A 698 -32.59 -14.46 -34.94
C ALA A 698 -31.82 -13.34 -35.71
N GLY A 699 -30.68 -13.70 -36.24
CA GLY A 699 -29.80 -12.76 -36.93
C GLY A 699 -28.83 -11.98 -36.03
N ALA A 700 -28.80 -12.26 -34.71
CA ALA A 700 -27.83 -11.66 -33.82
C ALA A 700 -26.41 -12.08 -34.19
N LEU A 701 -25.47 -11.16 -34.00
CA LEU A 701 -24.08 -11.36 -34.34
C LEU A 701 -23.24 -11.60 -33.10
N GLU A 702 -22.51 -12.69 -33.13
CA GLU A 702 -21.40 -12.98 -32.24
C GLU A 702 -20.12 -12.58 -32.93
N PHE A 703 -19.31 -11.74 -32.26
CA PHE A 703 -18.05 -11.27 -32.81
C PHE A 703 -16.86 -11.91 -32.11
N THR A 704 -15.90 -12.39 -32.87
CA THR A 704 -14.57 -12.73 -32.35
C THR A 704 -13.65 -11.54 -32.54
N LEU A 705 -12.95 -11.14 -31.48
CA LEU A 705 -11.92 -10.12 -31.51
C LEU A 705 -10.60 -10.71 -31.95
N PHE A 706 -9.86 -9.98 -32.79
CA PHE A 706 -8.47 -10.30 -33.12
C PHE A 706 -7.65 -9.03 -33.05
N TYR A 707 -6.77 -8.95 -32.08
CA TYR A 707 -5.88 -7.79 -31.86
C TYR A 707 -4.66 -7.82 -32.76
N ASP A 708 -4.21 -6.66 -33.18
CA ASP A 708 -2.90 -6.45 -33.80
C ASP A 708 -1.85 -5.99 -32.76
N GLU A 709 -0.59 -5.86 -33.20
CA GLU A 709 0.53 -5.40 -32.35
C GLU A 709 0.38 -3.96 -31.83
N SER A 710 -0.58 -3.20 -32.33
CA SER A 710 -0.88 -1.81 -31.95
C SER A 710 -2.14 -1.71 -31.07
N PHE A 711 -2.63 -2.83 -30.56
CA PHE A 711 -3.87 -2.93 -29.81
C PHE A 711 -5.13 -2.45 -30.56
N ASN A 712 -5.09 -2.41 -31.89
CA ASN A 712 -6.31 -2.34 -32.68
C ASN A 712 -6.84 -3.75 -32.88
N PHE A 713 -8.13 -3.87 -33.13
CA PHE A 713 -8.75 -5.18 -33.32
C PHE A 713 -9.68 -5.23 -34.53
N THR A 714 -9.88 -6.43 -35.05
CA THR A 714 -10.95 -6.70 -35.99
C THR A 714 -12.09 -7.43 -35.28
N LEU A 715 -13.32 -7.13 -35.67
CA LEU A 715 -14.54 -7.78 -35.26
C LEU A 715 -15.00 -8.72 -36.37
N ARG A 716 -14.93 -10.03 -36.17
CA ARG A 716 -15.39 -11.05 -37.09
C ARG A 716 -16.63 -11.72 -36.58
N ASP A 717 -17.70 -11.70 -37.38
CA ASP A 717 -18.92 -12.42 -37.02
C ASP A 717 -18.75 -13.94 -37.09
N GLN A 718 -19.71 -14.69 -36.58
CA GLN A 718 -19.72 -16.15 -36.61
C GLN A 718 -19.71 -16.78 -38.01
N TYR A 719 -19.93 -15.98 -39.07
CA TYR A 719 -19.86 -16.40 -40.47
C TYR A 719 -18.56 -16.01 -41.14
N GLY A 720 -17.62 -15.40 -40.39
CA GLY A 720 -16.31 -14.95 -40.90
C GLY A 720 -16.29 -13.59 -41.59
N ASN A 721 -17.38 -12.81 -41.52
CA ASN A 721 -17.41 -11.45 -42.08
C ASN A 721 -16.83 -10.44 -41.07
N PHE A 722 -16.13 -9.46 -41.61
CA PHE A 722 -15.59 -8.33 -40.83
C PHE A 722 -16.63 -7.23 -40.68
N LEU A 723 -16.77 -6.70 -39.47
CA LEU A 723 -17.45 -5.42 -39.25
C LEU A 723 -16.54 -4.30 -39.70
N VAL A 724 -16.98 -3.49 -40.67
CA VAL A 724 -16.18 -2.43 -41.28
C VAL A 724 -16.95 -1.10 -41.31
N SER A 725 -16.20 0.00 -41.20
CA SER A 725 -16.72 1.32 -41.47
C SER A 725 -16.44 1.68 -42.94
N SER A 726 -17.28 2.50 -43.56
CA SER A 726 -16.98 3.09 -44.88
C SER A 726 -16.25 4.43 -44.71
N PRO A 727 -15.56 4.92 -45.74
CA PRO A 727 -14.94 6.25 -45.71
C PRO A 727 -15.91 7.40 -45.44
N THR A 728 -17.19 7.20 -45.64
CA THR A 728 -18.26 8.18 -45.42
C THR A 728 -19.03 7.93 -44.11
N GLY A 729 -18.60 6.96 -43.27
CA GLY A 729 -19.20 6.68 -41.97
C GLY A 729 -20.35 5.66 -42.01
N GLY A 730 -20.49 4.83 -43.02
CA GLY A 730 -21.44 3.72 -43.06
C GLY A 730 -20.85 2.48 -42.37
N LEU A 731 -21.69 1.69 -41.68
CA LEU A 731 -21.34 0.42 -41.06
C LEU A 731 -21.80 -0.74 -41.96
N ALA A 732 -20.96 -1.76 -42.18
CA ALA A 732 -21.27 -2.92 -43.02
C ALA A 732 -20.53 -4.17 -42.56
N LEU A 733 -21.02 -5.34 -42.99
CA LEU A 733 -20.30 -6.61 -42.94
C LEU A 733 -19.72 -6.96 -44.31
N THR A 734 -18.50 -7.49 -44.32
CA THR A 734 -17.84 -7.92 -45.56
C THR A 734 -17.02 -9.17 -45.37
N ASN A 735 -17.08 -10.10 -46.29
CA ASN A 735 -16.28 -11.32 -46.31
C ASN A 735 -14.92 -11.14 -47.00
N LYS A 736 -14.61 -9.93 -47.44
CA LYS A 736 -13.32 -9.59 -48.03
C LYS A 736 -12.65 -8.52 -47.20
N PRO A 737 -11.35 -8.68 -46.91
CA PRO A 737 -10.58 -7.61 -46.28
C PRO A 737 -10.71 -6.36 -47.17
N VAL A 738 -11.23 -5.28 -46.60
CA VAL A 738 -11.24 -3.96 -47.27
C VAL A 738 -9.89 -3.31 -46.98
N GLU A 739 -9.43 -2.39 -47.83
CA GLU A 739 -8.19 -1.65 -47.60
C GLU A 739 -7.96 -1.32 -46.11
N ASP A 740 -6.84 -1.79 -45.63
CA ASP A 740 -6.39 -2.17 -44.31
C ASP A 740 -6.95 -1.42 -43.09
N ARG A 741 -7.31 -0.17 -43.16
CA ARG A 741 -7.68 0.64 -41.97
C ARG A 741 -9.16 0.65 -41.63
N TYR A 742 -10.08 0.37 -42.56
CA TYR A 742 -11.52 0.46 -42.27
C TYR A 742 -12.09 -0.81 -41.61
N GLN A 743 -11.30 -1.86 -41.48
CA GLN A 743 -11.65 -3.06 -40.76
C GLN A 743 -11.11 -3.07 -39.33
N PHE A 744 -10.20 -2.15 -38.99
CA PHE A 744 -9.62 -2.07 -37.66
C PHE A 744 -10.36 -1.07 -36.78
N TRP A 745 -10.61 -1.51 -35.58
CA TRP A 745 -11.28 -0.77 -34.52
C TRP A 745 -10.35 -0.58 -33.36
N HIS A 746 -10.55 0.47 -32.62
CA HIS A 746 -9.92 0.71 -31.31
C HIS A 746 -11.02 0.89 -30.28
N MET A 747 -10.75 0.46 -29.05
CA MET A 747 -11.67 0.70 -27.94
C MET A 747 -11.04 1.62 -26.91
N GLU A 748 -11.85 2.49 -26.35
CA GLU A 748 -11.50 3.39 -25.27
C GLU A 748 -12.51 3.18 -24.16
N LYS A 749 -12.01 2.94 -22.94
CA LYS A 749 -12.89 2.77 -21.77
C LYS A 749 -13.57 4.11 -21.48
N VAL A 750 -14.87 4.11 -21.37
CA VAL A 750 -15.71 5.26 -21.05
C VAL A 750 -16.67 4.88 -19.92
N ASP A 751 -17.35 5.87 -19.36
CA ASP A 751 -18.34 5.63 -18.33
C ASP A 751 -19.43 4.65 -18.81
N GLY A 752 -19.57 3.52 -18.12
CA GLY A 752 -20.54 2.46 -18.43
C GLY A 752 -20.15 1.46 -19.53
N GLY A 753 -18.91 1.45 -20.01
CA GLY A 753 -18.46 0.49 -21.02
C GLY A 753 -17.33 0.97 -21.90
N TYR A 754 -17.47 0.76 -23.20
CA TYR A 754 -16.46 1.10 -24.20
C TYR A 754 -17.02 1.96 -25.33
N ARG A 755 -16.27 2.98 -25.70
CA ARG A 755 -16.34 3.63 -27.00
C ARG A 755 -15.53 2.81 -27.99
N ILE A 756 -16.14 2.41 -29.10
CA ILE A 756 -15.48 1.66 -30.17
C ILE A 756 -15.42 2.57 -31.40
N TYR A 757 -14.22 2.84 -31.91
CA TYR A 757 -14.06 3.69 -33.06
C TYR A 757 -13.13 3.09 -34.13
N ASN A 758 -13.41 3.41 -35.38
CA ASN A 758 -12.68 2.88 -36.52
C ASN A 758 -11.39 3.64 -36.78
N VAL A 759 -10.29 2.92 -36.93
CA VAL A 759 -8.93 3.48 -37.13
C VAL A 759 -8.78 4.15 -38.48
N GLY A 760 -9.65 3.82 -39.46
CA GLY A 760 -9.68 4.43 -40.77
C GLY A 760 -10.28 5.85 -40.87
N GLY A 761 -10.86 6.33 -39.75
CA GLY A 761 -11.39 7.70 -39.70
C GLY A 761 -10.32 8.73 -39.98
N THR A 762 -10.51 9.61 -40.99
CA THR A 762 -9.54 10.62 -41.39
C THR A 762 -10.07 12.02 -41.16
N GLY A 763 -9.28 12.88 -40.54
CA GLY A 763 -9.61 14.30 -40.38
C GLY A 763 -10.66 14.58 -39.29
N SER A 764 -11.63 15.42 -39.60
CA SER A 764 -12.68 15.83 -38.63
C SER A 764 -13.86 14.85 -38.49
N VAL A 765 -13.77 13.67 -39.10
CA VAL A 765 -14.84 12.65 -39.04
C VAL A 765 -14.41 11.53 -38.10
N ASP A 766 -15.00 11.51 -36.93
CA ASP A 766 -14.89 10.42 -35.97
C ASP A 766 -15.89 9.33 -36.37
N HIS A 767 -15.39 8.13 -36.63
CA HIS A 767 -16.22 6.97 -36.99
C HIS A 767 -16.47 6.07 -35.76
N SER A 768 -16.95 6.64 -34.67
CA SER A 768 -17.34 5.86 -33.49
C SER A 768 -18.63 5.07 -33.74
N LEU A 769 -18.62 3.81 -33.35
CA LEU A 769 -19.81 2.95 -33.36
C LEU A 769 -20.90 3.60 -32.48
N MET A 770 -22.12 3.66 -33.00
CA MET A 770 -23.25 4.18 -32.22
C MET A 770 -24.54 3.41 -32.50
N CYS A 771 -25.44 3.41 -31.53
CA CYS A 771 -26.80 2.95 -31.69
C CYS A 771 -27.77 4.12 -31.49
N SER A 772 -28.61 4.40 -32.50
CA SER A 772 -29.64 5.43 -32.43
C SER A 772 -30.95 4.86 -32.93
N ASN A 773 -31.99 4.96 -32.12
CA ASN A 773 -33.34 4.42 -32.41
C ASN A 773 -33.31 2.95 -32.89
N GLY A 774 -32.50 2.11 -32.29
CA GLY A 774 -32.36 0.69 -32.63
C GLY A 774 -31.65 0.41 -33.97
N SER A 775 -30.91 1.37 -34.51
CA SER A 775 -30.07 1.19 -35.68
C SER A 775 -28.61 1.45 -35.36
N PHE A 776 -27.74 0.53 -35.79
CA PHE A 776 -26.31 0.65 -35.62
C PHE A 776 -25.66 1.33 -36.80
N THR A 777 -24.82 2.30 -36.56
CA THR A 777 -24.09 3.09 -37.57
C THR A 777 -22.79 3.61 -36.95
N THR A 778 -22.06 4.47 -37.67
CA THR A 778 -20.96 5.24 -37.06
C THR A 778 -21.32 6.74 -37.06
N GLY A 779 -20.76 7.45 -36.09
CA GLY A 779 -21.00 8.89 -35.92
C GLY A 779 -19.84 9.59 -35.24
N THR A 780 -19.92 10.91 -35.18
CA THR A 780 -18.96 11.70 -34.39
C THR A 780 -19.31 11.57 -32.89
N TYR A 781 -18.35 11.13 -32.07
CA TYR A 781 -18.52 10.99 -30.66
C TYR A 781 -18.87 12.31 -29.95
N ASN A 782 -19.86 12.28 -29.10
CA ASN A 782 -20.35 13.46 -28.41
C ASN A 782 -20.64 13.20 -26.91
N ASN A 783 -19.99 12.18 -26.34
CA ASN A 783 -20.10 11.78 -24.93
C ASN A 783 -21.57 11.49 -24.49
N THR A 784 -22.32 10.87 -25.34
CA THR A 784 -23.68 10.38 -25.02
C THR A 784 -23.71 8.87 -24.97
N ASN A 785 -24.68 8.31 -24.25
CA ASN A 785 -24.88 6.85 -24.11
C ASN A 785 -25.14 6.14 -25.45
N ALA A 786 -25.39 6.87 -26.54
CA ALA A 786 -25.54 6.31 -27.89
C ALA A 786 -24.25 5.63 -28.40
N PHE A 787 -23.10 5.93 -27.80
CA PHE A 787 -21.79 5.43 -28.20
C PHE A 787 -21.18 4.44 -27.22
N VAL A 788 -21.91 4.03 -26.17
CA VAL A 788 -21.38 3.16 -25.11
C VAL A 788 -21.82 1.72 -25.35
N PHE A 789 -20.83 0.84 -25.46
CA PHE A 789 -21.02 -0.59 -25.67
C PHE A 789 -20.35 -1.42 -24.59
N THR A 790 -20.92 -2.58 -24.33
CA THR A 790 -20.34 -3.58 -23.45
C THR A 790 -20.17 -4.90 -24.21
N PHE A 791 -19.24 -5.70 -23.74
CA PHE A 791 -18.93 -7.01 -24.29
C PHE A 791 -19.44 -8.10 -23.36
N TYR A 792 -20.12 -9.08 -23.95
CA TYR A 792 -20.55 -10.28 -23.24
C TYR A 792 -19.92 -11.50 -23.87
N GLU A 793 -19.08 -12.22 -23.15
CA GLU A 793 -18.42 -13.43 -23.64
C GLU A 793 -19.45 -14.55 -23.81
N VAL A 794 -19.43 -15.17 -25.00
CA VAL A 794 -20.26 -16.32 -25.34
C VAL A 794 -19.47 -17.57 -24.95
N GLY A 795 -20.07 -18.39 -24.07
CA GLY A 795 -19.46 -19.61 -23.55
C GLY A 795 -19.27 -20.73 -24.59
#